data_092fe225671e706fe0fb31881c84dfce
#
_entry.id   092fe225671e706fe0fb31881c84dfce
#
_cell.length_a   1.000
_cell.length_b   1.000
_cell.length_c   1.000
_cell.angle_alpha   90.00
_cell.angle_beta   90.00
_cell.angle_gamma   90.00
#
_symmetry.space_group_name_H-M   'P 1'
#
loop_
_entity.id
_entity.type
_entity.pdbx_description
1 polymer ?
#
loop_
_entity_poly.entity_id
_entity_poly.type
_entity_poly.pdbx_seq_one_letter_code
_entity_poly.pdbx_strand_id
1 'polypeptide(L)'
;MQITSLLSRQKNNEGCSCNTLNHLHDHDFDESEHTHEHHHDHEHVPVRITLMLTGVVLVINSFIIEHIIEKGSMVAALSAMIGTIVLAFPIVTTALKDFKKGLLGINELVAIAVVAAFASGDYQTAGVVSFFMLLGELIESRTAEGARASIESLIKLTPTKARRILPDGSEQEVAAKDLNIGDIIRVRPGDNVAADGIIISGQGSFNQANITGESLPVDKKVGDEVFAGTQNLTGVLEIKVTRAGKDTTLGKVRELILAAEKTKLPFMRIIDQYMGYYTPLVLVIAALVWAFTKDFNRVISIIVVSCPCAFILASPTAMVAALSAAARLGILIKNVGDIELAARINAFVFDKTGTLTTGKLAVTRLSPVQGVSPAELLRLAASAEKYSNHPTAKALTELAAEVSVPLEEPEDFSETAGRGITAKVNNHKIIVGRAQWLRDNNIQEDFVSTVDINETEGYSLIFVAKDDKFIGWIGLKDETRPEAATSIEQLQNLGVRRIAMVTGDRQPVAARVAKEIGCEEVLAECLPKNKVEFVSQMRSRGYRVAFVGDGVNDAPALAAGDMGIAMGAAGSEVAIHSATIALMNNDLKRLPFLVKLSKTTRSVINQNILFGIVFIICGLTLAVLGYLNPIVAAILHNAGSLIVVFNSARLVRQGEEMEHYELPQANQMQEIRSQPSPAI
;
A
#
# COMPACT_ATOMS: atom_id res chain seq x y z
N MET A 1 -31.73 42.64 22.06
CA MET A 1 -30.76 43.71 22.25
C MET A 1 -29.53 43.23 21.52
N GLN A 2 -29.39 43.53 20.24
CA GLN A 2 -28.54 44.55 19.61
C GLN A 2 -27.07 44.29 19.98
N ILE A 3 -26.16 43.97 19.03
CA ILE A 3 -25.69 44.80 17.92
C ILE A 3 -25.10 43.90 16.83
N THR A 4 -25.63 43.94 15.72
CA THR A 4 -25.41 44.06 14.29
C THR A 4 -24.25 44.99 13.88
N SER A 5 -23.66 44.61 12.72
CA SER A 5 -23.00 45.40 11.72
C SER A 5 -21.47 45.62 11.80
N LEU A 6 -20.81 45.08 10.80
CA LEU A 6 -20.07 45.88 9.83
C LEU A 6 -19.69 45.03 8.61
N LEU A 7 -20.53 45.20 7.61
CA LEU A 7 -20.31 44.81 6.21
C LEU A 7 -19.55 45.91 5.47
N SER A 8 -18.88 45.49 4.41
CA SER A 8 -18.56 46.26 3.20
C SER A 8 -17.31 47.12 3.17
N ARG A 9 -16.39 46.73 2.31
CA ARG A 9 -15.91 47.56 1.21
C ARG A 9 -15.33 46.74 0.07
N GLN A 10 -16.13 46.57 -0.97
CA GLN A 10 -15.67 46.38 -2.34
C GLN A 10 -14.98 47.66 -2.85
N LYS A 11 -13.94 47.51 -3.64
CA LYS A 11 -13.76 48.36 -4.84
C LYS A 11 -12.90 47.67 -5.89
N ASN A 12 -13.50 47.55 -7.05
CA ASN A 12 -13.02 47.26 -8.38
C ASN A 12 -11.72 47.99 -8.74
N ASN A 13 -10.91 47.35 -9.59
CA ASN A 13 -10.53 48.03 -10.82
C ASN A 13 -10.17 47.03 -11.93
N GLU A 14 -10.61 47.43 -13.10
CA GLU A 14 -10.66 46.78 -14.40
C GLU A 14 -9.28 46.71 -15.09
N GLY A 15 -9.14 45.67 -15.92
CA GLY A 15 -8.78 45.78 -17.32
C GLY A 15 -7.30 45.98 -17.68
N CYS A 16 -6.73 45.01 -18.35
CA CYS A 16 -6.32 45.15 -19.74
C CYS A 16 -5.69 43.85 -20.30
N SER A 17 -6.14 43.54 -21.48
CA SER A 17 -5.68 42.58 -22.45
C SER A 17 -4.28 42.92 -22.97
N CYS A 18 -3.45 41.93 -23.28
CA CYS A 18 -2.86 41.65 -24.60
C CYS A 18 -1.70 40.65 -24.57
N ASN A 19 -1.87 39.62 -25.37
CA ASN A 19 -0.90 38.90 -26.23
C ASN A 19 0.59 39.27 -26.15
N THR A 20 1.46 38.28 -26.08
CA THR A 20 2.26 37.65 -27.17
C THR A 20 3.45 36.85 -26.64
N LEU A 21 3.57 35.61 -27.11
CA LEU A 21 4.72 34.91 -27.66
C LEU A 21 6.09 34.91 -26.95
N ASN A 22 6.49 33.62 -26.66
CA ASN A 22 7.85 33.09 -26.74
C ASN A 22 8.97 33.79 -25.96
N HIS A 23 9.47 33.05 -24.97
CA HIS A 23 10.91 32.71 -24.94
C HIS A 23 11.18 31.55 -23.95
N LEU A 24 11.81 30.51 -24.46
CA LEU A 24 12.53 29.48 -23.72
C LEU A 24 13.63 30.15 -22.89
N HIS A 25 13.67 29.87 -21.60
CA HIS A 25 14.89 29.92 -20.82
C HIS A 25 14.82 28.89 -19.70
N ASP A 26 15.83 28.05 -19.68
CA ASP A 26 16.21 27.18 -18.56
C ASP A 26 16.32 28.01 -17.28
N HIS A 27 15.66 27.57 -16.22
CA HIS A 27 16.01 27.98 -14.87
C HIS A 27 16.07 26.76 -13.97
N ASP A 28 17.24 26.58 -13.41
CA ASP A 28 17.54 25.77 -12.25
C ASP A 28 16.48 26.00 -11.16
N PHE A 29 15.86 24.92 -10.69
CA PHE A 29 14.97 24.99 -9.55
C PHE A 29 15.82 25.11 -8.28
N ASP A 30 15.95 26.34 -7.84
CA ASP A 30 16.39 26.72 -6.51
C ASP A 30 15.23 26.44 -5.52
N GLU A 31 15.52 25.63 -4.50
CA GLU A 31 14.59 25.31 -3.42
C GLU A 31 14.38 26.54 -2.52
N SER A 32 13.44 27.39 -2.85
CA SER A 32 12.92 28.38 -1.88
C SER A 32 11.52 28.89 -2.26
N GLU A 33 10.48 28.07 -2.01
CA GLU A 33 9.15 28.59 -1.75
C GLU A 33 8.74 28.31 -0.31
N HIS A 34 8.87 29.35 0.50
CA HIS A 34 8.33 29.43 1.85
C HIS A 34 6.79 29.48 1.79
N THR A 35 6.14 28.33 1.86
CA THR A 35 4.77 28.28 2.36
C THR A 35 4.82 28.21 3.88
N HIS A 36 4.39 29.30 4.54
CA HIS A 36 4.17 29.34 5.98
C HIS A 36 2.97 28.45 6.35
N GLU A 37 3.17 27.14 6.37
CA GLU A 37 2.38 26.24 7.20
C GLU A 37 3.09 26.14 8.55
N HIS A 38 2.41 26.57 9.62
CA HIS A 38 2.87 26.36 10.98
C HIS A 38 2.94 24.86 11.27
N HIS A 39 4.05 24.23 10.89
CA HIS A 39 4.40 22.88 11.32
C HIS A 39 4.90 22.97 12.77
N HIS A 40 4.05 22.54 13.70
CA HIS A 40 4.47 22.21 15.06
C HIS A 40 5.22 20.87 15.06
N ASP A 41 6.37 20.81 14.40
CA ASP A 41 7.27 19.68 14.53
C ASP A 41 8.20 19.97 15.71
N HIS A 42 8.07 19.17 16.77
CA HIS A 42 9.09 19.12 17.81
C HIS A 42 10.39 18.64 17.16
N GLU A 43 11.45 19.44 17.29
CA GLU A 43 12.78 19.02 16.81
C GLU A 43 13.26 17.84 17.66
N HIS A 44 13.58 16.72 17.01
CA HIS A 44 14.27 15.62 17.69
C HIS A 44 15.63 16.07 18.19
N VAL A 45 15.98 15.64 19.41
CA VAL A 45 17.29 15.96 20.00
C VAL A 45 18.39 15.29 19.17
N PRO A 46 19.34 16.04 18.57
CA PRO A 46 20.40 15.45 17.75
C PRO A 46 21.38 14.65 18.61
N VAL A 47 21.20 13.33 18.68
CA VAL A 47 22.03 12.44 19.49
C VAL A 47 23.31 12.08 18.73
N ARG A 48 24.43 12.63 19.16
CA ARG A 48 25.77 12.20 18.71
C ARG A 48 26.27 11.09 19.62
N ILE A 49 26.31 9.86 19.14
CA ILE A 49 26.69 8.67 19.92
C ILE A 49 28.05 8.83 20.63
N THR A 50 29.04 9.44 19.97
CA THR A 50 30.36 9.68 20.55
C THR A 50 30.32 10.59 21.77
N LEU A 51 29.56 11.69 21.71
CA LEU A 51 29.39 12.61 22.84
C LEU A 51 28.59 11.96 23.96
N MET A 52 27.56 11.20 23.66
CA MET A 52 26.77 10.46 24.63
C MET A 52 27.67 9.45 25.38
N LEU A 53 28.46 8.64 24.66
CA LEU A 53 29.40 7.70 25.30
C LEU A 53 30.43 8.40 26.16
N THR A 54 31.00 9.52 25.71
CA THR A 54 31.96 10.30 26.51
C THR A 54 31.31 10.79 27.81
N GLY A 55 30.12 11.36 27.74
CA GLY A 55 29.38 11.81 28.92
C GLY A 55 29.08 10.70 29.91
N VAL A 56 28.63 9.54 29.39
CA VAL A 56 28.34 8.35 30.21
C VAL A 56 29.57 7.84 30.93
N VAL A 57 30.72 7.72 30.24
CA VAL A 57 31.99 7.29 30.86
C VAL A 57 32.39 8.21 32.01
N LEU A 58 32.21 9.52 31.83
CA LEU A 58 32.51 10.49 32.89
C LEU A 58 31.59 10.36 34.10
N VAL A 59 30.28 10.12 33.87
CA VAL A 59 29.32 9.88 34.95
C VAL A 59 29.61 8.56 35.66
N ILE A 60 29.88 7.46 34.93
CA ILE A 60 30.25 6.17 35.53
C ILE A 60 31.55 6.31 36.34
N ASN A 61 32.55 6.99 35.78
CA ASN A 61 33.82 7.26 36.50
C ASN A 61 33.59 7.99 37.83
N SER A 62 32.66 8.96 37.86
CA SER A 62 32.26 9.63 39.10
C SER A 62 31.71 8.65 40.13
N PHE A 63 30.82 7.71 39.74
CA PHE A 63 30.32 6.68 40.66
C PHE A 63 31.42 5.76 41.16
N ILE A 64 32.35 5.37 40.30
CA ILE A 64 33.49 4.52 40.68
C ILE A 64 34.39 5.24 41.72
N ILE A 65 34.73 6.50 41.46
CA ILE A 65 35.58 7.28 42.38
C ILE A 65 34.89 7.43 43.74
N GLU A 66 33.60 7.79 43.75
CA GLU A 66 32.87 8.06 44.98
C GLU A 66 32.63 6.83 45.85
N HIS A 67 32.37 5.66 45.23
CA HIS A 67 32.00 4.45 45.96
C HIS A 67 33.20 3.52 46.24
N ILE A 68 34.26 3.54 45.41
CA ILE A 68 35.39 2.61 45.50
C ILE A 68 36.63 3.30 46.01
N ILE A 69 36.88 4.55 45.61
CA ILE A 69 38.15 5.23 45.92
C ILE A 69 38.00 6.14 47.13
N GLU A 70 37.14 7.15 47.09
CA GLU A 70 36.96 8.13 48.15
C GLU A 70 35.57 8.77 48.12
N LYS A 71 34.83 8.68 49.23
CA LYS A 71 33.53 9.33 49.40
C LYS A 71 33.67 10.84 49.50
N GLY A 72 32.86 11.59 48.74
CA GLY A 72 32.89 13.05 48.74
C GLY A 72 34.06 13.67 47.97
N SER A 73 34.72 12.91 47.10
CA SER A 73 35.84 13.37 46.29
C SER A 73 35.42 14.50 45.32
N MET A 74 36.18 15.59 45.37
CA MET A 74 36.02 16.71 44.43
C MET A 74 36.19 16.26 42.96
N VAL A 75 37.05 15.25 42.74
CA VAL A 75 37.27 14.68 41.39
C VAL A 75 36.02 13.94 40.90
N ALA A 76 35.33 13.22 41.79
CA ALA A 76 34.05 12.57 41.46
C ALA A 76 33.01 13.61 41.06
N ALA A 77 32.85 14.67 41.85
CA ALA A 77 31.91 15.75 41.57
C ALA A 77 32.22 16.47 40.24
N LEU A 78 33.49 16.77 39.96
CA LEU A 78 33.93 17.39 38.70
C LEU A 78 33.69 16.46 37.50
N SER A 79 33.99 15.17 37.64
CA SER A 79 33.73 14.19 36.59
C SER A 79 32.22 14.09 36.26
N ALA A 80 31.35 14.02 37.29
CA ALA A 80 29.91 14.04 37.12
C ALA A 80 29.42 15.33 36.48
N MET A 81 29.91 16.47 36.94
CA MET A 81 29.52 17.79 36.42
C MET A 81 29.83 17.92 34.92
N ILE A 82 31.06 17.58 34.51
CA ILE A 82 31.48 17.64 33.09
C ILE A 82 30.67 16.64 32.27
N GLY A 83 30.50 15.39 32.74
CA GLY A 83 29.69 14.37 32.08
C GLY A 83 28.26 14.81 31.89
N THR A 84 27.65 15.42 32.90
CA THR A 84 26.30 15.95 32.85
C THR A 84 26.17 17.10 31.85
N ILE A 85 27.09 18.05 31.82
CA ILE A 85 27.07 19.15 30.85
C ILE A 85 27.11 18.60 29.42
N VAL A 86 27.97 17.61 29.15
CA VAL A 86 28.07 16.99 27.83
C VAL A 86 26.73 16.30 27.43
N LEU A 87 26.10 15.58 28.35
CA LEU A 87 24.84 14.87 28.11
C LEU A 87 23.65 15.81 28.06
N ALA A 88 23.58 16.82 28.92
CA ALA A 88 22.44 17.75 29.00
C ALA A 88 22.45 18.80 27.89
N PHE A 89 23.59 19.12 27.30
CA PHE A 89 23.72 20.17 26.29
C PHE A 89 22.73 20.03 25.10
N PRO A 90 22.61 18.88 24.43
CA PRO A 90 21.64 18.71 23.35
C PRO A 90 20.19 18.85 23.85
N ILE A 91 19.85 18.33 25.02
CA ILE A 91 18.51 18.40 25.61
C ILE A 91 18.12 19.86 25.87
N VAL A 92 18.99 20.60 26.58
CA VAL A 92 18.72 21.99 26.96
C VAL A 92 18.67 22.91 25.74
N THR A 93 19.56 22.70 24.77
CA THR A 93 19.55 23.53 23.53
C THR A 93 18.32 23.31 22.68
N THR A 94 17.80 22.09 22.59
CA THR A 94 16.56 21.78 21.88
C THR A 94 15.36 22.39 22.63
N ALA A 95 15.28 22.18 23.94
CA ALA A 95 14.22 22.79 24.76
C ALA A 95 14.18 24.33 24.66
N LEU A 96 15.34 24.99 24.64
CA LEU A 96 15.42 26.44 24.46
C LEU A 96 14.95 26.91 23.06
N LYS A 97 15.20 26.13 22.02
CA LYS A 97 14.72 26.40 20.67
C LYS A 97 13.20 26.26 20.58
N ASP A 98 12.65 25.19 21.14
CA ASP A 98 11.21 24.92 21.15
C ASP A 98 10.47 25.99 21.97
N PHE A 99 11.01 26.37 23.12
CA PHE A 99 10.47 27.46 23.94
C PHE A 99 10.45 28.80 23.18
N LYS A 100 11.52 29.13 22.43
CA LYS A 100 11.55 30.35 21.59
C LYS A 100 10.50 30.34 20.47
N LYS A 101 10.10 29.15 20.01
CA LYS A 101 9.00 28.98 19.03
C LYS A 101 7.62 29.04 19.69
N GLY A 102 7.54 29.19 21.01
CA GLY A 102 6.30 29.20 21.78
C GLY A 102 5.69 27.81 21.98
N LEU A 103 6.47 26.75 21.76
CA LEU A 103 6.08 25.37 21.96
C LEU A 103 6.43 24.96 23.40
N LEU A 104 5.45 24.45 24.14
CA LEU A 104 5.65 23.86 25.46
C LEU A 104 5.38 22.36 25.32
N GLY A 105 6.44 21.57 25.23
CA GLY A 105 6.39 20.14 25.01
C GLY A 105 7.10 19.33 26.11
N ILE A 106 7.64 18.21 25.68
CA ILE A 106 8.30 17.22 26.56
C ILE A 106 9.72 17.62 26.88
N ASN A 107 10.41 18.18 25.87
CA ASN A 107 11.83 18.54 25.97
C ASN A 107 12.07 19.57 27.09
N GLU A 108 11.13 20.49 27.29
CA GLU A 108 11.18 21.51 28.34
C GLU A 108 11.05 20.90 29.73
N LEU A 109 10.14 19.92 29.93
CA LEU A 109 10.01 19.22 31.21
C LEU A 109 11.29 18.51 31.59
N VAL A 110 11.88 17.78 30.64
CA VAL A 110 13.12 17.06 30.87
C VAL A 110 14.28 18.03 31.13
N ALA A 111 14.39 19.10 30.34
CA ALA A 111 15.40 20.12 30.55
C ALA A 111 15.28 20.75 31.95
N ILE A 112 14.08 21.06 32.41
CA ILE A 112 13.82 21.59 33.75
C ILE A 112 14.24 20.58 34.82
N ALA A 113 13.94 19.28 34.65
CA ALA A 113 14.34 18.24 35.62
C ALA A 113 15.85 18.12 35.73
N VAL A 114 16.57 18.11 34.57
CA VAL A 114 18.03 18.03 34.51
C VAL A 114 18.69 19.26 35.11
N VAL A 115 18.19 20.47 34.76
CA VAL A 115 18.73 21.73 35.31
C VAL A 115 18.44 21.82 36.81
N ALA A 116 17.29 21.39 37.30
CA ALA A 116 16.96 21.37 38.73
C ALA A 116 17.87 20.41 39.51
N ALA A 117 18.13 19.20 38.99
CA ALA A 117 19.05 18.25 39.58
C ALA A 117 20.49 18.80 39.61
N PHE A 118 20.93 19.41 38.51
CA PHE A 118 22.24 20.04 38.40
C PHE A 118 22.40 21.20 39.39
N ALA A 119 21.41 22.07 39.49
CA ALA A 119 21.40 23.22 40.39
C ALA A 119 21.34 22.82 41.89
N SER A 120 20.76 21.66 42.19
CA SER A 120 20.77 21.11 43.57
C SER A 120 22.11 20.51 43.99
N GLY A 121 23.09 20.44 43.08
CA GLY A 121 24.40 19.84 43.30
C GLY A 121 24.46 18.32 43.10
N ASP A 122 23.34 17.69 42.71
CA ASP A 122 23.29 16.26 42.41
C ASP A 122 23.66 16.00 40.94
N TYR A 123 24.94 16.18 40.63
CA TYR A 123 25.45 16.04 39.25
C TYR A 123 25.33 14.61 38.72
N GLN A 124 25.43 13.60 39.61
CA GLN A 124 25.34 12.19 39.21
C GLN A 124 23.91 11.87 38.73
N THR A 125 22.90 12.23 39.50
CA THR A 125 21.48 12.06 39.12
C THR A 125 21.16 12.82 37.85
N ALA A 126 21.60 14.08 37.72
CA ALA A 126 21.40 14.87 36.53
C ALA A 126 22.04 14.21 35.28
N GLY A 127 23.22 13.65 35.40
CA GLY A 127 23.94 12.95 34.34
C GLY A 127 23.24 11.65 33.93
N VAL A 128 22.80 10.84 34.91
CA VAL A 128 22.06 9.59 34.65
C VAL A 128 20.71 9.85 33.98
N VAL A 129 19.96 10.83 34.48
CA VAL A 129 18.67 11.23 33.85
C VAL A 129 18.89 11.69 32.42
N SER A 130 19.91 12.57 32.19
CA SER A 130 20.24 13.03 30.84
C SER A 130 20.60 11.88 29.89
N PHE A 131 21.39 10.90 30.36
CA PHE A 131 21.75 9.72 29.59
C PHE A 131 20.55 8.90 29.21
N PHE A 132 19.65 8.56 30.16
CA PHE A 132 18.49 7.76 29.88
C PHE A 132 17.51 8.49 28.94
N MET A 133 17.40 9.80 29.02
CA MET A 133 16.58 10.59 28.09
C MET A 133 17.17 10.58 26.67
N LEU A 134 18.48 10.75 26.51
CA LEU A 134 19.13 10.62 25.20
C LEU A 134 19.07 9.19 24.65
N LEU A 135 19.13 8.18 25.52
CA LEU A 135 18.95 6.78 25.12
C LEU A 135 17.53 6.53 24.62
N GLY A 136 16.50 7.08 25.28
CA GLY A 136 15.12 7.03 24.84
C GLY A 136 14.95 7.65 23.47
N GLU A 137 15.46 8.85 23.26
CA GLU A 137 15.45 9.55 21.98
C GLU A 137 16.15 8.75 20.86
N LEU A 138 17.31 8.15 21.18
CA LEU A 138 18.04 7.29 20.23
C LEU A 138 17.21 6.05 19.85
N ILE A 139 16.55 5.41 20.81
CA ILE A 139 15.70 4.24 20.55
C ILE A 139 14.49 4.66 19.71
N GLU A 140 13.87 5.79 20.01
CA GLU A 140 12.72 6.34 19.28
C GLU A 140 13.09 6.63 17.82
N SER A 141 14.17 7.39 17.59
CA SER A 141 14.63 7.73 16.25
C SER A 141 15.05 6.49 15.45
N ARG A 142 15.77 5.53 16.06
CA ARG A 142 16.16 4.28 15.42
C ARG A 142 14.99 3.36 15.10
N THR A 143 13.96 3.36 15.94
CA THR A 143 12.74 2.59 15.68
C THR A 143 11.95 3.17 14.52
N ALA A 144 11.82 4.48 14.47
CA ALA A 144 11.21 5.19 13.34
C ALA A 144 12.01 4.96 12.04
N GLU A 145 13.34 5.07 12.08
CA GLU A 145 14.23 4.77 10.95
C GLU A 145 14.15 3.30 10.54
N GLY A 146 14.09 2.34 11.47
CA GLY A 146 14.00 0.91 11.17
C GLY A 146 12.71 0.53 10.46
N ALA A 147 11.60 1.14 10.85
CA ALA A 147 10.33 0.99 10.16
C ALA A 147 10.36 1.62 8.75
N ARG A 148 11.03 2.77 8.58
CA ARG A 148 11.32 3.38 7.28
C ARG A 148 12.25 2.52 6.43
N ALA A 149 13.27 1.90 7.01
CA ALA A 149 14.22 1.06 6.29
C ALA A 149 13.55 -0.14 5.60
N SER A 150 12.48 -0.70 6.17
CA SER A 150 11.68 -1.74 5.52
C SER A 150 10.99 -1.21 4.25
N ILE A 151 10.55 0.03 4.27
CA ILE A 151 9.97 0.73 3.11
C ILE A 151 11.08 1.11 2.12
N GLU A 152 12.21 1.63 2.61
CA GLU A 152 13.38 1.97 1.78
C GLU A 152 14.02 0.74 1.11
N SER A 153 13.92 -0.44 1.72
CA SER A 153 14.43 -1.67 1.09
C SER A 153 13.71 -1.99 -0.21
N LEU A 154 12.39 -1.71 -0.29
CA LEU A 154 11.62 -1.80 -1.53
C LEU A 154 12.10 -0.77 -2.57
N ILE A 155 12.56 0.40 -2.11
CA ILE A 155 13.04 1.50 -2.97
C ILE A 155 14.46 1.23 -3.49
N LYS A 156 15.33 0.58 -2.72
CA LYS A 156 16.73 0.24 -3.09
C LYS A 156 16.84 -0.81 -4.19
N LEU A 157 15.74 -1.43 -4.60
CA LEU A 157 15.70 -2.42 -5.68
C LEU A 157 15.79 -1.82 -7.08
N THR A 158 15.59 -0.51 -7.23
CA THR A 158 15.80 0.15 -8.52
C THR A 158 17.31 0.27 -8.79
N PRO A 159 17.82 -0.32 -9.88
CA PRO A 159 19.23 -0.21 -10.21
C PRO A 159 19.59 1.26 -10.46
N THR A 160 20.77 1.65 -10.02
CA THR A 160 21.30 3.00 -10.25
C THR A 160 21.84 3.17 -11.68
N LYS A 161 22.07 2.06 -12.41
CA LYS A 161 22.66 2.00 -13.73
C LYS A 161 21.85 1.10 -14.66
N ALA A 162 21.90 1.40 -15.95
CA ALA A 162 21.29 0.63 -17.04
C ALA A 162 22.23 0.50 -18.21
N ARG A 163 22.08 -0.57 -19.01
CA ARG A 163 22.80 -0.74 -20.30
C ARG A 163 21.88 -0.31 -21.42
N ARG A 164 22.10 0.89 -21.93
CA ARG A 164 21.36 1.43 -23.08
C ARG A 164 22.01 0.95 -24.39
N ILE A 165 21.19 0.55 -25.34
CA ILE A 165 21.60 0.20 -26.69
C ILE A 165 21.53 1.45 -27.55
N LEU A 166 22.63 1.81 -28.16
CA LEU A 166 22.73 2.92 -29.12
C LEU A 166 22.27 2.49 -30.51
N PRO A 167 21.94 3.44 -31.42
CA PRO A 167 21.52 3.12 -32.79
C PRO A 167 22.53 2.32 -33.62
N ASP A 168 23.81 2.37 -33.25
CA ASP A 168 24.89 1.58 -33.84
C ASP A 168 24.99 0.15 -33.29
N GLY A 169 24.11 -0.23 -32.35
CA GLY A 169 24.10 -1.55 -31.70
C GLY A 169 25.09 -1.68 -30.53
N SER A 170 25.88 -0.65 -30.22
CA SER A 170 26.80 -0.65 -29.09
C SER A 170 26.05 -0.46 -27.75
N GLU A 171 26.61 -1.02 -26.67
CA GLU A 171 26.08 -0.86 -25.32
C GLU A 171 26.78 0.29 -24.59
N GLN A 172 26.01 1.17 -23.99
CA GLN A 172 26.49 2.23 -23.11
C GLN A 172 25.88 2.07 -21.71
N GLU A 173 26.75 2.03 -20.68
CA GLU A 173 26.29 2.10 -19.30
C GLU A 173 25.92 3.55 -18.96
N VAL A 174 24.65 3.78 -18.58
CA VAL A 174 24.11 5.09 -18.22
C VAL A 174 23.49 5.02 -16.82
N ALA A 175 23.39 6.15 -16.14
CA ALA A 175 22.62 6.19 -14.89
C ALA A 175 21.13 5.98 -15.20
N ALA A 176 20.42 5.20 -14.37
CA ALA A 176 19.00 4.90 -14.60
C ALA A 176 18.13 6.17 -14.65
N LYS A 177 18.53 7.24 -13.94
CA LYS A 177 17.85 8.55 -13.96
C LYS A 177 17.98 9.28 -15.31
N ASP A 178 18.97 8.92 -16.15
CA ASP A 178 19.26 9.55 -17.43
C ASP A 178 18.60 8.79 -18.61
N LEU A 179 17.80 7.76 -18.32
CA LEU A 179 16.98 7.05 -19.30
C LEU A 179 15.80 7.91 -19.74
N ASN A 180 15.53 7.90 -21.04
CA ASN A 180 14.39 8.58 -21.65
C ASN A 180 13.39 7.56 -22.20
N ILE A 181 12.12 8.00 -22.34
CA ILE A 181 11.08 7.20 -22.99
C ILE A 181 11.50 6.95 -24.44
N GLY A 182 11.44 5.68 -24.86
CA GLY A 182 11.84 5.23 -26.17
C GLY A 182 13.26 4.66 -26.24
N ASP A 183 14.11 4.86 -25.22
CA ASP A 183 15.42 4.22 -25.13
C ASP A 183 15.25 2.68 -25.12
N ILE A 184 16.23 1.97 -25.65
CA ILE A 184 16.28 0.51 -25.59
C ILE A 184 17.34 0.11 -24.58
N ILE A 185 16.96 -0.69 -23.58
CA ILE A 185 17.88 -1.19 -22.58
C ILE A 185 18.02 -2.71 -22.69
N ARG A 186 19.23 -3.22 -22.45
CA ARG A 186 19.52 -4.66 -22.39
C ARG A 186 19.58 -5.12 -20.95
N VAL A 187 18.82 -6.17 -20.62
CA VAL A 187 18.73 -6.77 -19.29
C VAL A 187 19.19 -8.21 -19.38
N ARG A 188 20.22 -8.56 -18.60
CA ARG A 188 20.84 -9.89 -18.56
C ARG A 188 20.31 -10.69 -17.37
N PRO A 189 20.47 -12.03 -17.32
CA PRO A 189 20.16 -12.80 -16.13
C PRO A 189 20.88 -12.27 -14.88
N GLY A 190 20.13 -12.09 -13.80
CA GLY A 190 20.61 -11.50 -12.55
C GLY A 190 20.49 -9.98 -12.47
N ASP A 191 20.28 -9.27 -13.60
CA ASP A 191 20.09 -7.83 -13.60
C ASP A 191 18.68 -7.46 -13.11
N ASN A 192 18.58 -6.32 -12.43
CA ASN A 192 17.29 -5.68 -12.16
C ASN A 192 16.93 -4.73 -13.30
N VAL A 193 15.66 -4.67 -13.66
CA VAL A 193 15.12 -3.76 -14.68
C VAL A 193 15.18 -2.32 -14.17
N ALA A 194 15.75 -1.41 -14.96
CA ALA A 194 16.01 -0.02 -14.55
C ALA A 194 14.84 0.95 -14.80
N ALA A 195 13.93 0.59 -15.71
CA ALA A 195 12.80 1.42 -16.11
C ALA A 195 11.62 0.53 -16.52
N ASP A 196 10.39 1.04 -16.48
CA ASP A 196 9.24 0.31 -17.02
C ASP A 196 9.31 0.29 -18.54
N GLY A 197 8.95 -0.83 -19.16
CA GLY A 197 9.05 -0.96 -20.61
C GLY A 197 8.37 -2.21 -21.16
N ILE A 198 8.43 -2.35 -22.48
CA ILE A 198 7.90 -3.48 -23.23
C ILE A 198 9.07 -4.27 -23.82
N ILE A 199 9.03 -5.59 -23.69
CA ILE A 199 10.02 -6.48 -24.28
C ILE A 199 9.89 -6.42 -25.80
N ILE A 200 10.99 -6.07 -26.49
CA ILE A 200 11.05 -6.02 -27.96
C ILE A 200 11.85 -7.18 -28.54
N SER A 201 12.71 -7.82 -27.74
CA SER A 201 13.52 -8.97 -28.15
C SER A 201 13.84 -9.84 -26.94
N GLY A 202 13.85 -11.16 -27.14
CA GLY A 202 14.14 -12.15 -26.11
C GLY A 202 12.91 -12.61 -25.32
N GLN A 203 13.17 -13.53 -24.40
CA GLN A 203 12.20 -14.02 -23.41
C GLN A 203 12.94 -14.38 -22.12
N GLY A 204 12.26 -14.30 -20.98
CA GLY A 204 12.88 -14.62 -19.70
C GLY A 204 11.86 -14.73 -18.57
N SER A 205 12.32 -15.24 -17.45
CA SER A 205 11.53 -15.37 -16.22
C SER A 205 11.92 -14.25 -15.26
N PHE A 206 10.93 -13.55 -14.70
CA PHE A 206 11.12 -12.39 -13.83
C PHE A 206 10.62 -12.65 -12.42
N ASN A 207 11.45 -12.34 -11.44
CA ASN A 207 10.99 -12.21 -10.07
C ASN A 207 10.38 -10.80 -9.88
N GLN A 208 9.07 -10.76 -9.69
CA GLN A 208 8.30 -9.53 -9.51
C GLN A 208 7.80 -9.34 -8.07
N ALA A 209 8.25 -10.18 -7.12
CA ALA A 209 7.80 -10.18 -5.72
C ALA A 209 7.87 -8.79 -5.07
N ASN A 210 8.85 -7.98 -5.46
CA ASN A 210 9.06 -6.63 -4.92
C ASN A 210 7.98 -5.61 -5.34
N ILE A 211 7.22 -5.91 -6.38
CA ILE A 211 6.15 -5.02 -6.89
C ILE A 211 4.78 -5.66 -6.69
N THR A 212 4.63 -6.93 -7.08
CA THR A 212 3.34 -7.61 -7.02
C THR A 212 3.10 -8.33 -5.69
N GLY A 213 4.16 -8.59 -4.91
CA GLY A 213 4.10 -9.42 -3.70
C GLY A 213 3.93 -10.91 -4.00
N GLU A 214 4.11 -11.35 -5.26
CA GLU A 214 4.03 -12.74 -5.67
C GLU A 214 5.44 -13.36 -5.72
N SER A 215 5.66 -14.42 -4.96
CA SER A 215 6.98 -15.06 -4.86
C SER A 215 7.36 -15.92 -6.07
N LEU A 216 6.37 -16.33 -6.89
CA LEU A 216 6.63 -17.15 -8.07
C LEU A 216 7.13 -16.30 -9.24
N PRO A 217 8.22 -16.70 -9.92
CA PRO A 217 8.68 -16.04 -11.12
C PRO A 217 7.63 -16.11 -12.24
N VAL A 218 7.54 -15.02 -13.02
CA VAL A 218 6.60 -14.90 -14.14
C VAL A 218 7.39 -14.91 -15.45
N ASP A 219 7.01 -15.81 -16.36
CA ASP A 219 7.60 -15.86 -17.70
C ASP A 219 7.07 -14.72 -18.57
N LYS A 220 7.99 -14.02 -19.24
CA LYS A 220 7.72 -12.86 -20.10
C LYS A 220 8.35 -13.06 -21.47
N LYS A 221 7.63 -12.64 -22.50
CA LYS A 221 8.00 -12.74 -23.91
C LYS A 221 7.85 -11.39 -24.63
N VAL A 222 8.24 -11.34 -25.88
CA VAL A 222 8.09 -10.14 -26.72
C VAL A 222 6.65 -9.64 -26.71
N GLY A 223 6.46 -8.35 -26.43
CA GLY A 223 5.18 -7.67 -26.29
C GLY A 223 4.69 -7.54 -24.85
N ASP A 224 5.27 -8.27 -23.89
CA ASP A 224 4.89 -8.18 -22.49
C ASP A 224 5.53 -6.97 -21.80
N GLU A 225 4.78 -6.38 -20.85
CA GLU A 225 5.26 -5.28 -20.02
C GLU A 225 6.12 -5.80 -18.86
N VAL A 226 7.20 -5.09 -18.55
CA VAL A 226 8.09 -5.33 -17.40
C VAL A 226 8.27 -4.05 -16.61
N PHE A 227 8.48 -4.19 -15.30
CA PHE A 227 8.50 -3.07 -14.35
C PHE A 227 9.90 -2.85 -13.75
N ALA A 228 10.24 -1.60 -13.50
CA ALA A 228 11.48 -1.20 -12.82
C ALA A 228 11.55 -1.88 -11.44
N GLY A 229 12.75 -2.36 -11.07
CA GLY A 229 12.97 -3.05 -9.79
C GLY A 229 12.66 -4.55 -9.80
N THR A 230 12.11 -5.11 -10.89
CA THR A 230 11.97 -6.56 -11.05
C THR A 230 13.30 -7.18 -11.49
N GLN A 231 13.59 -8.40 -11.05
CA GLN A 231 14.81 -9.09 -11.37
C GLN A 231 14.61 -10.09 -12.51
N ASN A 232 15.40 -9.97 -13.58
CA ASN A 232 15.45 -10.99 -14.61
C ASN A 232 16.24 -12.21 -14.12
N LEU A 233 15.64 -13.39 -14.15
CA LEU A 233 16.28 -14.63 -13.71
C LEU A 233 16.91 -15.40 -14.88
N THR A 234 16.31 -15.32 -16.08
CA THR A 234 16.72 -16.10 -17.24
C THR A 234 16.63 -15.29 -18.52
N GLY A 235 17.49 -15.64 -19.50
CA GLY A 235 17.46 -15.00 -20.82
C GLY A 235 18.07 -13.60 -20.86
N VAL A 236 18.42 -13.16 -22.06
CA VAL A 236 18.84 -11.78 -22.35
C VAL A 236 17.73 -11.11 -23.11
N LEU A 237 17.29 -9.96 -22.60
CA LEU A 237 16.15 -9.24 -23.16
C LEU A 237 16.53 -7.82 -23.56
N GLU A 238 15.84 -7.34 -24.58
CA GLU A 238 15.84 -5.93 -24.95
C GLU A 238 14.47 -5.34 -24.65
N ILE A 239 14.47 -4.26 -23.89
CA ILE A 239 13.28 -3.61 -23.38
C ILE A 239 13.26 -2.18 -23.89
N LYS A 240 12.16 -1.80 -24.55
CA LYS A 240 11.90 -0.40 -24.94
C LYS A 240 11.27 0.32 -23.76
N VAL A 241 11.93 1.35 -23.26
CA VAL A 241 11.49 2.13 -22.11
C VAL A 241 10.18 2.87 -22.43
N THR A 242 9.19 2.67 -21.58
CA THR A 242 7.89 3.38 -21.63
C THR A 242 7.75 4.41 -20.53
N ARG A 243 8.37 4.17 -19.36
CA ARG A 243 8.41 5.11 -18.23
C ARG A 243 9.76 5.04 -17.54
N ALA A 244 10.30 6.18 -17.11
CA ALA A 244 11.63 6.28 -16.50
C ALA A 244 11.60 7.11 -15.19
N GLY A 245 12.57 6.88 -14.31
CA GLY A 245 12.77 7.66 -13.10
C GLY A 245 11.56 7.67 -12.15
N LYS A 246 11.03 8.85 -11.82
CA LYS A 246 9.89 9.02 -10.91
C LYS A 246 8.56 8.51 -11.49
N ASP A 247 8.45 8.46 -12.81
CA ASP A 247 7.24 8.05 -13.50
C ASP A 247 7.10 6.53 -13.63
N THR A 248 8.12 5.76 -13.25
CA THR A 248 8.01 4.29 -13.17
C THR A 248 7.01 3.87 -12.11
N THR A 249 6.43 2.69 -12.27
CA THR A 249 5.51 2.10 -11.28
C THR A 249 6.12 2.11 -9.88
N LEU A 250 7.38 1.68 -9.74
CA LEU A 250 8.09 1.70 -8.46
C LEU A 250 8.37 3.13 -7.96
N GLY A 251 8.65 4.08 -8.88
CA GLY A 251 8.81 5.50 -8.55
C GLY A 251 7.56 6.11 -7.93
N LYS A 252 6.38 5.84 -8.51
CA LYS A 252 5.08 6.28 -8.00
C LYS A 252 4.73 5.63 -6.66
N VAL A 253 4.99 4.33 -6.52
CA VAL A 253 4.87 3.62 -5.23
C VAL A 253 5.67 4.33 -4.15
N ARG A 254 6.92 4.69 -4.45
CA ARG A 254 7.79 5.43 -3.55
C ARG A 254 7.19 6.78 -3.13
N GLU A 255 6.71 7.57 -4.08
CA GLU A 255 6.10 8.88 -3.79
C GLU A 255 4.86 8.74 -2.90
N LEU A 256 4.00 7.75 -3.18
CA LEU A 256 2.81 7.50 -2.36
C LEU A 256 3.15 7.10 -0.92
N ILE A 257 4.15 6.23 -0.74
CA ILE A 257 4.59 5.82 0.59
C ILE A 257 5.17 7.03 1.37
N LEU A 258 6.00 7.84 0.72
CA LEU A 258 6.57 9.04 1.34
C LEU A 258 5.50 10.11 1.65
N ALA A 259 4.49 10.24 0.80
CA ALA A 259 3.35 11.13 1.05
C ALA A 259 2.48 10.63 2.22
N ALA A 260 2.21 9.33 2.28
CA ALA A 260 1.47 8.71 3.38
C ALA A 260 2.17 8.95 4.72
N GLU A 261 3.49 8.82 4.77
CA GLU A 261 4.30 9.03 5.98
C GLU A 261 4.23 10.47 6.51
N LYS A 262 4.16 11.46 5.62
CA LYS A 262 4.07 12.88 6.00
C LYS A 262 2.69 13.28 6.54
N THR A 263 1.66 12.45 6.37
CA THR A 263 0.30 12.79 6.77
C THR A 263 0.11 12.61 8.28
N LYS A 264 -0.09 13.71 9.02
CA LYS A 264 -0.41 13.68 10.45
C LYS A 264 -1.81 13.09 10.67
N LEU A 265 -1.90 12.09 11.54
CA LEU A 265 -3.17 11.49 11.95
C LEU A 265 -4.03 12.52 12.72
N PRO A 266 -5.36 12.55 12.54
CA PRO A 266 -6.25 13.41 13.32
C PRO A 266 -6.08 13.24 14.84
N PHE A 267 -5.79 12.02 15.30
CA PHE A 267 -5.52 11.71 16.69
C PHE A 267 -4.26 12.41 17.24
N MET A 268 -3.21 12.55 16.45
CA MET A 268 -1.99 13.27 16.85
C MET A 268 -2.26 14.76 17.09
N ARG A 269 -3.12 15.38 16.29
CA ARG A 269 -3.54 16.78 16.52
C ARG A 269 -4.24 16.95 17.87
N ILE A 270 -5.02 15.95 18.27
CA ILE A 270 -5.69 15.95 19.59
C ILE A 270 -4.64 15.84 20.71
N ILE A 271 -3.66 14.95 20.57
CA ILE A 271 -2.55 14.83 21.52
C ILE A 271 -1.82 16.17 21.66
N ASP A 272 -1.40 16.78 20.54
CA ASP A 272 -0.69 18.06 20.52
C ASP A 272 -1.49 19.14 21.26
N GLN A 273 -2.82 19.20 21.05
CA GLN A 273 -3.70 20.14 21.74
C GLN A 273 -3.75 19.91 23.27
N TYR A 274 -3.82 18.65 23.71
CA TYR A 274 -3.88 18.33 25.13
C TYR A 274 -2.53 18.48 25.84
N MET A 275 -1.42 18.33 25.13
CA MET A 275 -0.08 18.53 25.68
C MET A 275 0.15 19.94 26.21
N GLY A 276 -0.44 20.95 25.58
CA GLY A 276 -0.41 22.34 26.06
C GLY A 276 -1.00 22.53 27.48
N TYR A 277 -1.90 21.67 27.91
CA TYR A 277 -2.48 21.68 29.28
C TYR A 277 -1.78 20.72 30.22
N TYR A 278 -1.22 19.63 29.69
CA TYR A 278 -0.59 18.57 30.47
C TYR A 278 0.70 19.05 31.15
N THR A 279 1.58 19.72 30.41
CA THR A 279 2.85 20.24 30.93
C THR A 279 2.67 21.20 32.11
N PRO A 280 1.81 22.25 32.06
CA PRO A 280 1.50 23.09 33.19
C PRO A 280 0.91 22.32 34.41
N LEU A 281 0.04 21.32 34.14
CA LEU A 281 -0.54 20.50 35.19
C LEU A 281 0.53 19.72 35.98
N VAL A 282 1.47 19.09 35.26
CA VAL A 282 2.59 18.36 35.88
C VAL A 282 3.45 19.29 36.72
N LEU A 283 3.76 20.49 36.22
CA LEU A 283 4.53 21.49 36.96
C LEU A 283 3.81 21.98 38.22
N VAL A 284 2.49 22.15 38.18
CA VAL A 284 1.70 22.49 39.37
C VAL A 284 1.75 21.37 40.39
N ILE A 285 1.58 20.10 39.99
CA ILE A 285 1.70 18.94 40.87
C ILE A 285 3.10 18.90 41.51
N ALA A 286 4.14 19.05 40.73
CA ALA A 286 5.53 19.07 41.20
C ALA A 286 5.77 20.21 42.22
N ALA A 287 5.26 21.41 41.94
CA ALA A 287 5.36 22.56 42.82
C ALA A 287 4.60 22.35 44.15
N LEU A 288 3.40 21.78 44.10
CA LEU A 288 2.65 21.43 45.32
C LEU A 288 3.39 20.38 46.15
N VAL A 289 3.87 19.31 45.55
CA VAL A 289 4.66 18.29 46.26
C VAL A 289 5.92 18.90 46.89
N TRP A 290 6.62 19.79 46.16
CA TRP A 290 7.74 20.51 46.74
C TRP A 290 7.32 21.40 47.95
N ALA A 291 6.25 22.12 47.83
CA ALA A 291 5.74 22.99 48.90
C ALA A 291 5.48 22.23 50.22
N PHE A 292 4.94 21.01 50.11
CA PHE A 292 4.61 20.17 51.28
C PHE A 292 5.81 19.31 51.76
N THR A 293 6.64 18.77 50.86
CA THR A 293 7.65 17.79 51.23
C THR A 293 9.05 18.39 51.35
N LYS A 294 9.35 19.52 50.68
CA LYS A 294 10.67 20.12 50.52
C LYS A 294 11.71 19.17 49.92
N ASP A 295 11.26 18.10 49.27
CA ASP A 295 12.11 17.05 48.69
C ASP A 295 12.26 17.26 47.20
N PHE A 296 13.43 17.72 46.75
CA PHE A 296 13.73 17.94 45.33
C PHE A 296 13.79 16.64 44.52
N ASN A 297 14.20 15.53 45.12
CA ASN A 297 14.25 14.26 44.43
C ASN A 297 12.85 13.80 44.00
N ARG A 298 11.82 14.03 44.83
CA ARG A 298 10.43 13.76 44.44
C ARG A 298 9.98 14.63 43.27
N VAL A 299 10.34 15.92 43.29
CA VAL A 299 10.01 16.85 42.19
C VAL A 299 10.62 16.38 40.87
N ILE A 300 11.90 16.03 40.86
CA ILE A 300 12.60 15.53 39.69
C ILE A 300 11.96 14.22 39.20
N SER A 301 11.68 13.29 40.13
CA SER A 301 11.03 12.01 39.80
C SER A 301 9.65 12.21 39.18
N ILE A 302 8.83 13.15 39.70
CA ILE A 302 7.54 13.50 39.14
C ILE A 302 7.69 14.00 37.72
N ILE A 303 8.59 14.94 37.48
CA ILE A 303 8.79 15.53 36.13
C ILE A 303 9.26 14.46 35.14
N VAL A 304 10.22 13.61 35.52
CA VAL A 304 10.78 12.57 34.67
C VAL A 304 9.75 11.49 34.33
N VAL A 305 9.02 10.94 35.32
CA VAL A 305 8.07 9.84 35.08
C VAL A 305 6.80 10.31 34.38
N SER A 306 6.47 11.60 34.49
CA SER A 306 5.32 12.19 33.82
C SER A 306 5.54 12.44 32.34
N CYS A 307 6.73 12.18 31.79
CA CYS A 307 6.95 12.29 30.35
C CYS A 307 6.03 11.28 29.61
N PRO A 308 5.13 11.72 28.71
CA PRO A 308 4.15 10.85 28.07
C PRO A 308 4.69 10.16 26.79
N CYS A 309 6.01 9.94 26.67
CA CYS A 309 6.64 9.38 25.46
C CYS A 309 6.01 8.04 25.05
N ALA A 310 5.77 7.12 25.98
CA ALA A 310 5.11 5.85 25.70
C ALA A 310 3.70 6.04 25.10
N PHE A 311 2.96 7.05 25.55
CA PHE A 311 1.63 7.38 25.02
C PHE A 311 1.71 8.01 23.62
N ILE A 312 2.66 8.90 23.38
CA ILE A 312 2.86 9.58 22.08
C ILE A 312 3.31 8.57 21.02
N LEU A 313 4.19 7.64 21.38
CA LEU A 313 4.67 6.57 20.49
C LEU A 313 3.60 5.53 20.13
N ALA A 314 2.50 5.44 20.89
CA ALA A 314 1.52 4.38 20.77
C ALA A 314 0.91 4.23 19.37
N SER A 315 0.62 5.33 18.70
CA SER A 315 0.00 5.32 17.37
C SER A 315 1.04 5.31 16.23
N PRO A 316 2.05 6.19 16.19
CA PRO A 316 2.99 6.22 15.07
C PRO A 316 3.72 4.90 14.86
N THR A 317 4.24 4.29 15.93
CA THR A 317 5.00 3.03 15.82
C THR A 317 4.14 1.89 15.28
N ALA A 318 2.89 1.76 15.72
CA ALA A 318 1.96 0.75 15.25
C ALA A 318 1.56 0.98 13.79
N MET A 319 1.31 2.25 13.40
CA MET A 319 0.95 2.59 12.03
C MET A 319 2.08 2.34 11.03
N VAL A 320 3.31 2.72 11.37
CA VAL A 320 4.46 2.45 10.48
C VAL A 320 4.72 0.96 10.35
N ALA A 321 4.58 0.18 11.44
CA ALA A 321 4.68 -1.27 11.40
C ALA A 321 3.60 -1.91 10.51
N ALA A 322 2.36 -1.43 10.60
CA ALA A 322 1.26 -1.90 9.76
C ALA A 322 1.45 -1.52 8.28
N LEU A 323 1.91 -0.29 8.01
CA LEU A 323 2.20 0.16 6.65
C LEU A 323 3.29 -0.69 6.00
N SER A 324 4.34 -1.03 6.76
CA SER A 324 5.41 -1.93 6.32
C SER A 324 4.88 -3.34 5.99
N ALA A 325 4.01 -3.91 6.84
CA ALA A 325 3.38 -5.21 6.59
C ALA A 325 2.47 -5.20 5.36
N ALA A 326 1.69 -4.13 5.15
CA ALA A 326 0.85 -3.96 3.97
C ALA A 326 1.67 -3.84 2.69
N ALA A 327 2.71 -2.99 2.71
CA ALA A 327 3.57 -2.74 1.55
C ALA A 327 4.31 -4.01 1.07
N ARG A 328 4.79 -4.86 1.98
CA ARG A 328 5.41 -6.16 1.63
C ARG A 328 4.48 -7.07 0.82
N LEU A 329 3.19 -6.99 1.05
CA LEU A 329 2.18 -7.76 0.33
C LEU A 329 1.61 -7.02 -0.89
N GLY A 330 2.25 -5.95 -1.35
CA GLY A 330 1.80 -5.17 -2.49
C GLY A 330 0.52 -4.39 -2.25
N ILE A 331 0.17 -4.08 -0.98
CA ILE A 331 -0.97 -3.24 -0.61
C ILE A 331 -0.44 -1.82 -0.37
N LEU A 332 -0.70 -0.92 -1.31
CA LEU A 332 -0.29 0.48 -1.22
C LEU A 332 -1.37 1.32 -0.56
N ILE A 333 -1.03 1.94 0.55
CA ILE A 333 -1.92 2.79 1.33
C ILE A 333 -1.44 4.23 1.17
N LYS A 334 -2.29 5.10 0.62
CA LYS A 334 -1.91 6.50 0.35
C LYS A 334 -1.83 7.37 1.59
N ASN A 335 -2.69 7.12 2.56
CA ASN A 335 -2.69 7.84 3.83
C ASN A 335 -2.65 6.87 4.98
N VAL A 336 -1.82 7.14 5.97
CA VAL A 336 -1.73 6.31 7.18
C VAL A 336 -3.08 6.20 7.90
N GLY A 337 -3.92 7.24 7.84
CA GLY A 337 -5.28 7.25 8.37
C GLY A 337 -6.22 6.23 7.74
N ASP A 338 -5.94 5.77 6.51
CA ASP A 338 -6.77 4.80 5.81
C ASP A 338 -6.66 3.39 6.45
N ILE A 339 -5.57 3.10 7.19
CA ILE A 339 -5.46 1.89 8.01
C ILE A 339 -6.53 1.91 9.13
N GLU A 340 -6.72 3.05 9.79
CA GLU A 340 -7.75 3.19 10.81
C GLU A 340 -9.15 3.13 10.20
N LEU A 341 -9.35 3.71 9.03
CA LEU A 341 -10.59 3.68 8.29
C LEU A 341 -10.93 2.24 7.87
N ALA A 342 -9.97 1.48 7.34
CA ALA A 342 -10.14 0.08 6.96
C ALA A 342 -10.62 -0.80 8.13
N ALA A 343 -10.18 -0.52 9.36
CA ALA A 343 -10.66 -1.20 10.56
C ALA A 343 -12.15 -0.97 10.85
N ARG A 344 -12.74 0.11 10.31
CA ARG A 344 -14.13 0.53 10.52
C ARG A 344 -15.06 0.18 9.36
N ILE A 345 -14.52 -0.29 8.24
CA ILE A 345 -15.32 -0.70 7.08
C ILE A 345 -16.23 -1.86 7.48
N ASN A 346 -17.52 -1.74 7.14
CA ASN A 346 -18.55 -2.73 7.44
C ASN A 346 -19.41 -3.09 6.21
N ALA A 347 -19.12 -2.48 5.05
CA ALA A 347 -19.73 -2.82 3.78
C ALA A 347 -18.69 -2.81 2.66
N PHE A 348 -18.74 -3.82 1.79
CA PHE A 348 -17.94 -3.90 0.57
C PHE A 348 -18.86 -3.89 -0.64
N VAL A 349 -18.51 -3.10 -1.65
CA VAL A 349 -19.15 -3.08 -2.97
C VAL A 349 -18.09 -3.42 -3.98
N PHE A 350 -18.29 -4.54 -4.68
CA PHE A 350 -17.35 -5.04 -5.68
C PHE A 350 -17.88 -4.75 -7.08
N ASP A 351 -17.02 -4.24 -7.96
CA ASP A 351 -17.27 -4.42 -9.38
C ASP A 351 -17.10 -5.89 -9.78
N LYS A 352 -17.81 -6.35 -10.81
CA LYS A 352 -17.69 -7.73 -11.28
C LYS A 352 -16.45 -7.92 -12.15
N THR A 353 -16.36 -7.18 -13.26
CA THR A 353 -15.44 -7.44 -14.36
C THR A 353 -14.03 -7.00 -14.03
N GLY A 354 -13.04 -7.92 -14.15
CA GLY A 354 -11.64 -7.61 -13.79
C GLY A 354 -11.37 -7.56 -12.29
N THR A 355 -12.41 -7.54 -11.44
CA THR A 355 -12.32 -7.51 -9.97
C THR A 355 -12.65 -8.88 -9.37
N LEU A 356 -13.90 -9.30 -9.37
CA LEU A 356 -14.34 -10.63 -8.92
C LEU A 356 -14.07 -11.72 -9.97
N THR A 357 -13.94 -11.30 -11.23
CA THR A 357 -13.56 -12.15 -12.35
C THR A 357 -12.19 -11.79 -12.88
N THR A 358 -11.60 -12.66 -13.68
CA THR A 358 -10.27 -12.41 -14.26
C THR A 358 -10.29 -11.35 -15.36
N GLY A 359 -11.49 -10.99 -15.86
CA GLY A 359 -11.66 -10.12 -17.04
C GLY A 359 -11.30 -10.82 -18.35
N LYS A 360 -10.94 -12.10 -18.29
CA LYS A 360 -10.67 -12.94 -19.47
C LYS A 360 -11.88 -13.80 -19.77
N LEU A 361 -12.30 -13.78 -21.04
CA LEU A 361 -13.30 -14.72 -21.51
C LEU A 361 -12.66 -16.10 -21.65
N ALA A 362 -13.32 -17.12 -21.15
CA ALA A 362 -12.95 -18.52 -21.38
C ALA A 362 -14.07 -19.22 -22.15
N VAL A 363 -13.72 -20.12 -23.07
CA VAL A 363 -14.67 -21.00 -23.73
C VAL A 363 -15.07 -22.08 -22.74
N THR A 364 -16.35 -22.10 -22.39
CA THR A 364 -16.88 -23.06 -21.39
C THR A 364 -17.77 -24.13 -22.01
N ARG A 365 -18.28 -23.88 -23.23
CA ARG A 365 -19.16 -24.83 -23.94
C ARG A 365 -18.95 -24.75 -25.43
N LEU A 366 -18.80 -25.91 -26.03
CA LEU A 366 -18.85 -26.12 -27.49
C LEU A 366 -20.12 -26.95 -27.81
N SER A 367 -21.00 -26.40 -28.63
CA SER A 367 -22.24 -27.06 -28.99
C SER A 367 -22.37 -27.14 -30.53
N PRO A 368 -21.74 -28.16 -31.13
CA PRO A 368 -21.87 -28.42 -32.57
C PRO A 368 -23.22 -29.00 -32.93
N VAL A 369 -23.68 -28.79 -34.18
CA VAL A 369 -24.82 -29.48 -34.74
C VAL A 369 -24.48 -30.96 -35.03
N GLN A 370 -25.53 -31.76 -35.24
CA GLN A 370 -25.34 -33.17 -35.56
C GLN A 370 -24.48 -33.35 -36.82
N GLY A 371 -23.42 -34.16 -36.71
CA GLY A 371 -22.45 -34.41 -37.78
C GLY A 371 -21.19 -33.54 -37.76
N VAL A 372 -21.06 -32.59 -36.84
CA VAL A 372 -19.86 -31.78 -36.62
C VAL A 372 -19.26 -32.14 -35.24
N SER A 373 -17.95 -32.35 -35.17
CA SER A 373 -17.29 -32.59 -33.90
C SER A 373 -17.01 -31.29 -33.14
N PRO A 374 -16.96 -31.31 -31.80
CA PRO A 374 -16.53 -30.12 -31.02
C PRO A 374 -15.14 -29.60 -31.42
N ALA A 375 -14.22 -30.50 -31.75
CA ALA A 375 -12.87 -30.14 -32.21
C ALA A 375 -12.89 -29.42 -33.57
N GLU A 376 -13.78 -29.86 -34.49
CA GLU A 376 -13.94 -29.20 -35.80
C GLU A 376 -14.57 -27.81 -35.63
N LEU A 377 -15.60 -27.66 -34.78
CA LEU A 377 -16.23 -26.38 -34.46
C LEU A 377 -15.19 -25.40 -33.90
N LEU A 378 -14.38 -25.84 -32.92
CA LEU A 378 -13.32 -25.03 -32.31
C LEU A 378 -12.27 -24.66 -33.34
N ARG A 379 -11.78 -25.65 -34.13
CA ARG A 379 -10.74 -25.41 -35.16
C ARG A 379 -11.16 -24.35 -36.16
N LEU A 380 -12.37 -24.46 -36.72
CA LEU A 380 -12.85 -23.53 -37.71
C LEU A 380 -13.08 -22.12 -37.13
N ALA A 381 -13.67 -22.02 -35.95
CA ALA A 381 -13.89 -20.75 -35.28
C ALA A 381 -12.56 -20.07 -34.89
N ALA A 382 -11.66 -20.80 -34.26
CA ALA A 382 -10.35 -20.26 -33.83
C ALA A 382 -9.43 -19.91 -35.02
N SER A 383 -9.45 -20.70 -36.11
CA SER A 383 -8.72 -20.36 -37.33
C SER A 383 -9.23 -19.09 -37.98
N ALA A 384 -10.58 -18.93 -38.06
CA ALA A 384 -11.19 -17.73 -38.61
C ALA A 384 -10.90 -16.48 -37.79
N GLU A 385 -10.81 -16.59 -36.45
CA GLU A 385 -10.53 -15.51 -35.50
C GLU A 385 -9.03 -15.23 -35.28
N LYS A 386 -8.12 -15.96 -35.93
CA LYS A 386 -6.68 -15.94 -35.67
C LYS A 386 -6.04 -14.55 -35.74
N TYR A 387 -6.55 -13.66 -36.58
CA TYR A 387 -6.02 -12.30 -36.76
C TYR A 387 -6.79 -11.25 -35.98
N SER A 388 -7.87 -11.61 -35.28
CA SER A 388 -8.62 -10.70 -34.43
C SER A 388 -7.94 -10.52 -33.06
N ASN A 389 -7.92 -9.27 -32.58
CA ASN A 389 -7.48 -8.95 -31.21
C ASN A 389 -8.65 -8.94 -30.20
N HIS A 390 -9.86 -9.32 -30.64
CA HIS A 390 -11.03 -9.34 -29.77
C HIS A 390 -10.84 -10.37 -28.63
N PRO A 391 -11.33 -10.10 -27.37
CA PRO A 391 -11.23 -11.06 -26.28
C PRO A 391 -11.80 -12.46 -26.60
N THR A 392 -12.85 -12.52 -27.40
CA THR A 392 -13.42 -13.77 -27.90
C THR A 392 -12.44 -14.59 -28.74
N ALA A 393 -11.70 -13.93 -29.63
CA ALA A 393 -10.70 -14.55 -30.49
C ALA A 393 -9.54 -15.14 -29.66
N LYS A 394 -9.09 -14.39 -28.64
CA LYS A 394 -8.08 -14.86 -27.71
C LYS A 394 -8.52 -16.12 -26.96
N ALA A 395 -9.75 -16.12 -26.44
CA ALA A 395 -10.31 -17.28 -25.73
C ALA A 395 -10.40 -18.53 -26.62
N LEU A 396 -10.78 -18.38 -27.91
CA LEU A 396 -10.83 -19.47 -28.86
C LEU A 396 -9.45 -20.02 -29.22
N THR A 397 -8.49 -19.14 -29.49
CA THR A 397 -7.12 -19.51 -29.85
C THR A 397 -6.36 -20.10 -28.68
N GLU A 398 -6.58 -19.60 -27.45
CA GLU A 398 -6.00 -20.16 -26.22
C GLU A 398 -6.51 -21.58 -25.98
N LEU A 399 -7.82 -21.81 -26.05
CA LEU A 399 -8.38 -23.16 -25.90
C LEU A 399 -7.86 -24.10 -26.99
N ALA A 400 -7.81 -23.65 -28.25
CA ALA A 400 -7.29 -24.48 -29.34
C ALA A 400 -5.83 -24.89 -29.12
N ALA A 401 -5.00 -24.00 -28.56
CA ALA A 401 -3.61 -24.28 -28.20
C ALA A 401 -3.53 -25.28 -27.02
N GLU A 402 -4.38 -25.11 -25.98
CA GLU A 402 -4.43 -25.98 -24.80
C GLU A 402 -4.78 -27.43 -25.17
N VAL A 403 -5.79 -27.62 -26.04
CA VAL A 403 -6.20 -28.94 -26.51
C VAL A 403 -5.44 -29.42 -27.76
N SER A 404 -4.37 -28.71 -28.14
CA SER A 404 -3.49 -29.05 -29.27
C SER A 404 -4.21 -29.20 -30.61
N VAL A 405 -5.25 -28.38 -30.86
CA VAL A 405 -5.94 -28.32 -32.15
C VAL A 405 -5.16 -27.41 -33.09
N PRO A 406 -4.68 -27.93 -34.25
CA PRO A 406 -3.93 -27.13 -35.21
C PRO A 406 -4.81 -26.07 -35.87
N LEU A 407 -4.36 -24.81 -35.87
CA LEU A 407 -5.05 -23.71 -36.54
C LEU A 407 -4.53 -23.51 -37.97
N GLU A 408 -5.44 -23.19 -38.85
CA GLU A 408 -5.20 -22.90 -40.26
C GLU A 408 -5.10 -21.39 -40.49
N GLU A 409 -4.43 -20.99 -41.61
CA GLU A 409 -4.32 -19.57 -41.96
C GLU A 409 -5.63 -19.10 -42.62
N PRO A 410 -6.29 -18.06 -42.09
CA PRO A 410 -7.46 -17.50 -42.72
C PRO A 410 -7.10 -16.61 -43.91
N GLU A 411 -7.80 -16.77 -45.00
CA GLU A 411 -7.80 -15.88 -46.16
C GLU A 411 -9.04 -14.98 -46.14
N ASP A 412 -9.03 -13.86 -46.89
CA ASP A 412 -10.16 -12.94 -47.03
C ASP A 412 -10.79 -12.51 -45.67
N PHE A 413 -9.94 -12.29 -44.65
CA PHE A 413 -10.36 -11.90 -43.30
C PHE A 413 -11.02 -10.52 -43.29
N SER A 414 -12.22 -10.44 -42.74
CA SER A 414 -12.96 -9.19 -42.54
C SER A 414 -13.66 -9.19 -41.19
N GLU A 415 -13.35 -8.19 -40.36
CA GLU A 415 -13.95 -8.00 -39.04
C GLU A 415 -14.89 -6.79 -39.03
N THR A 416 -16.09 -6.98 -38.50
CA THR A 416 -17.06 -5.91 -38.26
C THR A 416 -17.24 -5.70 -36.77
N ALA A 417 -16.76 -4.55 -36.29
CA ALA A 417 -16.75 -4.22 -34.87
C ALA A 417 -18.13 -4.41 -34.20
N GLY A 418 -18.12 -5.16 -33.09
CA GLY A 418 -19.33 -5.45 -32.30
C GLY A 418 -20.33 -6.45 -32.91
N ARG A 419 -20.07 -6.99 -34.11
CA ARG A 419 -20.92 -7.96 -34.79
C ARG A 419 -20.27 -9.32 -34.94
N GLY A 420 -19.13 -9.42 -35.63
CA GLY A 420 -18.43 -10.66 -35.88
C GLY A 420 -17.43 -10.57 -37.02
N ILE A 421 -16.94 -11.71 -37.44
CA ILE A 421 -15.96 -11.85 -38.51
C ILE A 421 -16.49 -12.74 -39.65
N THR A 422 -15.90 -12.55 -40.83
CA THR A 422 -15.94 -13.48 -41.95
C THR A 422 -14.52 -13.75 -42.42
N ALA A 423 -14.21 -15.01 -42.69
CA ALA A 423 -12.90 -15.41 -43.21
C ALA A 423 -13.06 -16.66 -44.05
N LYS A 424 -12.08 -16.95 -44.90
CA LYS A 424 -12.03 -18.17 -45.69
C LYS A 424 -10.94 -19.08 -45.09
N VAL A 425 -11.34 -20.25 -44.65
CA VAL A 425 -10.47 -21.26 -44.09
C VAL A 425 -10.57 -22.54 -44.90
N ASN A 426 -9.47 -23.01 -45.49
CA ASN A 426 -9.43 -24.18 -46.37
C ASN A 426 -10.49 -24.13 -47.50
N ASN A 427 -10.58 -23.01 -48.17
CA ASN A 427 -11.57 -22.78 -49.23
C ASN A 427 -13.05 -22.72 -48.77
N HIS A 428 -13.33 -22.82 -47.49
CA HIS A 428 -14.66 -22.69 -46.91
C HIS A 428 -14.88 -21.30 -46.33
N LYS A 429 -16.03 -20.69 -46.58
CA LYS A 429 -16.41 -19.41 -45.97
C LYS A 429 -16.85 -19.67 -44.52
N ILE A 430 -16.14 -19.14 -43.55
CA ILE A 430 -16.46 -19.24 -42.14
C ILE A 430 -16.98 -17.89 -41.64
N ILE A 431 -18.11 -17.91 -40.92
CA ILE A 431 -18.73 -16.75 -40.32
C ILE A 431 -18.82 -17.03 -38.82
N VAL A 432 -18.24 -16.13 -38.03
CA VAL A 432 -18.23 -16.22 -36.54
C VAL A 432 -18.77 -14.91 -35.99
N GLY A 433 -19.76 -14.96 -35.09
CA GLY A 433 -20.27 -13.75 -34.48
C GLY A 433 -21.60 -13.93 -33.73
N ARG A 434 -22.24 -12.80 -33.43
CA ARG A 434 -23.56 -12.80 -32.77
C ARG A 434 -24.65 -13.31 -33.71
N ALA A 435 -25.78 -13.74 -33.17
CA ALA A 435 -26.92 -14.23 -33.95
C ALA A 435 -27.33 -13.28 -35.09
N GLN A 436 -27.35 -11.98 -34.83
CA GLN A 436 -27.68 -10.98 -35.83
C GLN A 436 -26.66 -10.95 -36.98
N TRP A 437 -25.37 -11.17 -36.71
CA TRP A 437 -24.32 -11.21 -37.72
C TRP A 437 -24.52 -12.36 -38.71
N LEU A 438 -24.92 -13.54 -38.22
CA LEU A 438 -25.23 -14.66 -39.10
C LEU A 438 -26.44 -14.34 -39.99
N ARG A 439 -27.50 -13.73 -39.45
CA ARG A 439 -28.66 -13.31 -40.22
C ARG A 439 -28.31 -12.26 -41.27
N ASP A 440 -27.50 -11.29 -40.93
CA ASP A 440 -26.99 -10.25 -41.86
C ASP A 440 -26.18 -10.87 -43.03
N ASN A 441 -25.60 -12.06 -42.82
CA ASN A 441 -24.88 -12.83 -43.82
C ASN A 441 -25.75 -13.93 -44.49
N ASN A 442 -27.07 -13.79 -44.47
CA ASN A 442 -28.05 -14.66 -45.09
C ASN A 442 -28.16 -16.11 -44.55
N ILE A 443 -27.73 -16.38 -43.34
CA ILE A 443 -27.97 -17.65 -42.66
C ILE A 443 -29.42 -17.65 -42.17
N GLN A 444 -30.33 -18.38 -42.88
CA GLN A 444 -31.76 -18.35 -42.62
C GLN A 444 -32.27 -19.45 -41.67
N GLU A 445 -31.41 -20.34 -41.23
CA GLU A 445 -31.76 -21.41 -40.29
C GLU A 445 -32.18 -20.83 -38.93
N ASP A 446 -33.16 -21.46 -38.26
CA ASP A 446 -33.55 -21.08 -36.90
C ASP A 446 -32.58 -21.67 -35.87
N PHE A 447 -31.35 -21.18 -35.93
CA PHE A 447 -30.29 -21.64 -35.06
C PHE A 447 -30.46 -21.16 -33.60
N VAL A 448 -31.29 -20.16 -33.36
CA VAL A 448 -31.55 -19.66 -32.00
C VAL A 448 -32.39 -20.65 -31.20
N SER A 449 -33.29 -21.41 -31.86
CA SER A 449 -34.09 -22.47 -31.22
C SER A 449 -33.26 -23.67 -30.76
N THR A 450 -32.05 -23.84 -31.31
CA THR A 450 -31.10 -24.91 -30.87
C THR A 450 -30.41 -24.59 -29.54
N VAL A 451 -30.58 -23.37 -29.03
CA VAL A 451 -29.97 -22.90 -27.78
C VAL A 451 -30.98 -23.10 -26.66
N ASP A 452 -30.69 -24.00 -25.73
CA ASP A 452 -31.48 -24.09 -24.50
C ASP A 452 -31.22 -22.86 -23.62
N ILE A 453 -32.23 -22.00 -23.49
CA ILE A 453 -32.18 -20.74 -22.76
C ILE A 453 -31.78 -21.00 -21.30
N ASN A 454 -32.20 -22.09 -20.67
CA ASN A 454 -31.90 -22.39 -19.28
C ASN A 454 -30.43 -22.83 -19.09
N GLU A 455 -29.85 -23.51 -20.09
CA GLU A 455 -28.47 -23.97 -20.05
C GLU A 455 -27.47 -22.89 -20.49
N THR A 456 -27.93 -21.88 -21.21
CA THR A 456 -27.06 -20.79 -21.73
C THR A 456 -27.18 -19.51 -20.93
N GLU A 457 -27.98 -19.52 -19.87
CA GLU A 457 -28.13 -18.37 -19.00
C GLU A 457 -26.78 -17.96 -18.44
N GLY A 458 -26.32 -16.77 -18.82
CA GLY A 458 -25.05 -16.20 -18.35
C GLY A 458 -23.84 -16.46 -19.24
N TYR A 459 -24.01 -17.02 -20.44
CA TYR A 459 -22.93 -17.10 -21.43
C TYR A 459 -23.01 -15.95 -22.44
N SER A 460 -21.83 -15.49 -22.90
CA SER A 460 -21.73 -14.76 -24.16
C SER A 460 -21.70 -15.78 -25.28
N LEU A 461 -22.77 -15.80 -26.12
CA LEU A 461 -22.89 -16.76 -27.21
C LEU A 461 -22.32 -16.21 -28.49
N ILE A 462 -21.49 -17.00 -29.15
CA ILE A 462 -21.07 -16.81 -30.54
C ILE A 462 -21.56 -17.99 -31.38
N PHE A 463 -22.02 -17.68 -32.57
CA PHE A 463 -22.55 -18.62 -33.53
C PHE A 463 -21.57 -18.77 -34.67
N VAL A 464 -21.44 -19.99 -35.19
CA VAL A 464 -20.49 -20.33 -36.25
C VAL A 464 -21.24 -20.94 -37.43
N ALA A 465 -20.94 -20.42 -38.62
CA ALA A 465 -21.46 -21.00 -39.86
C ALA A 465 -20.31 -21.30 -40.84
N LYS A 466 -20.49 -22.35 -41.66
CA LYS A 466 -19.60 -22.79 -42.72
C LYS A 466 -20.36 -22.89 -44.01
N ASP A 467 -19.92 -22.23 -45.08
CA ASP A 467 -20.55 -22.24 -46.42
C ASP A 467 -22.09 -22.01 -46.36
N ASP A 468 -22.48 -20.94 -45.67
CA ASP A 468 -23.85 -20.51 -45.46
C ASP A 468 -24.74 -21.48 -44.65
N LYS A 469 -24.17 -22.51 -43.98
CA LYS A 469 -24.86 -23.40 -43.05
C LYS A 469 -24.40 -23.20 -41.63
N PHE A 470 -25.35 -23.17 -40.70
CA PHE A 470 -25.05 -23.14 -39.28
C PHE A 470 -24.41 -24.47 -38.83
N ILE A 471 -23.24 -24.40 -38.14
CA ILE A 471 -22.51 -25.57 -37.70
C ILE A 471 -22.43 -25.70 -36.17
N GLY A 472 -22.81 -24.69 -35.42
CA GLY A 472 -22.83 -24.73 -33.96
C GLY A 472 -22.64 -23.38 -33.29
N TRP A 473 -22.77 -23.39 -31.98
CA TRP A 473 -22.50 -22.21 -31.15
C TRP A 473 -21.47 -22.51 -30.07
N ILE A 474 -20.81 -21.47 -29.59
CA ILE A 474 -19.78 -21.51 -28.57
C ILE A 474 -20.19 -20.56 -27.43
N GLY A 475 -20.20 -21.08 -26.21
CA GLY A 475 -20.47 -20.31 -25.00
C GLY A 475 -19.21 -19.86 -24.34
N LEU A 476 -19.07 -18.54 -24.14
CA LEU A 476 -17.96 -17.94 -23.43
C LEU A 476 -18.45 -17.36 -22.11
N LYS A 477 -17.61 -17.43 -21.09
CA LYS A 477 -17.86 -16.91 -19.75
C LYS A 477 -16.66 -16.12 -19.28
N ASP A 478 -16.90 -15.03 -18.57
CA ASP A 478 -15.87 -14.37 -17.77
C ASP A 478 -15.62 -15.24 -16.52
N GLU A 479 -14.38 -15.66 -16.33
CA GLU A 479 -13.99 -16.63 -15.31
C GLU A 479 -13.95 -15.96 -13.94
N THR A 480 -14.67 -16.52 -12.97
CA THR A 480 -14.65 -16.09 -11.58
C THR A 480 -13.31 -16.44 -10.96
N ARG A 481 -12.70 -15.51 -10.21
CA ARG A 481 -11.45 -15.79 -9.52
C ARG A 481 -11.61 -16.91 -8.50
N PRO A 482 -10.72 -17.91 -8.46
CA PRO A 482 -10.86 -19.07 -7.56
C PRO A 482 -10.87 -18.66 -6.08
N GLU A 483 -10.19 -17.56 -5.73
CA GLU A 483 -10.13 -17.05 -4.36
C GLU A 483 -11.32 -16.15 -3.97
N ALA A 484 -12.22 -15.79 -4.90
CA ALA A 484 -13.29 -14.82 -4.66
C ALA A 484 -14.25 -15.26 -3.55
N ALA A 485 -14.77 -16.49 -3.62
CA ALA A 485 -15.70 -17.02 -2.61
C ALA A 485 -15.07 -17.08 -1.22
N THR A 486 -13.85 -17.59 -1.13
CA THR A 486 -13.11 -17.67 0.16
C THR A 486 -12.81 -16.29 0.73
N SER A 487 -12.46 -15.32 -0.13
CA SER A 487 -12.17 -13.95 0.32
C SER A 487 -13.43 -13.26 0.84
N ILE A 488 -14.57 -13.46 0.20
CA ILE A 488 -15.87 -12.94 0.66
C ILE A 488 -16.26 -13.54 2.00
N GLU A 489 -16.16 -14.87 2.15
CA GLU A 489 -16.41 -15.55 3.42
C GLU A 489 -15.52 -15.02 4.55
N GLN A 490 -14.23 -14.84 4.28
CA GLN A 490 -13.28 -14.29 5.25
C GLN A 490 -13.64 -12.85 5.65
N LEU A 491 -14.09 -12.00 4.71
CA LEU A 491 -14.56 -10.66 5.02
C LEU A 491 -15.80 -10.69 5.92
N GLN A 492 -16.76 -11.59 5.67
CA GLN A 492 -17.94 -11.79 6.54
C GLN A 492 -17.52 -12.22 7.95
N ASN A 493 -16.61 -13.19 8.06
CA ASN A 493 -16.05 -13.66 9.33
C ASN A 493 -15.30 -12.56 10.10
N LEU A 494 -14.71 -11.61 9.39
CA LEU A 494 -14.14 -10.40 9.98
C LEU A 494 -15.16 -9.34 10.37
N GLY A 495 -16.48 -9.60 10.23
CA GLY A 495 -17.56 -8.73 10.68
C GLY A 495 -17.98 -7.66 9.66
N VAL A 496 -17.68 -7.84 8.39
CA VAL A 496 -18.29 -7.08 7.31
C VAL A 496 -19.77 -7.48 7.20
N ARG A 497 -20.68 -6.51 7.31
CA ARG A 497 -22.12 -6.76 7.44
C ARG A 497 -22.84 -6.81 6.10
N ARG A 498 -22.30 -6.16 5.08
CA ARG A 498 -22.92 -6.06 3.74
C ARG A 498 -21.85 -6.27 2.69
N ILE A 499 -22.12 -7.16 1.77
CA ILE A 499 -21.29 -7.39 0.58
C ILE A 499 -22.22 -7.35 -0.63
N ALA A 500 -21.95 -6.42 -1.54
CA ALA A 500 -22.71 -6.20 -2.73
C ALA A 500 -21.83 -6.32 -3.98
N MET A 501 -22.40 -6.80 -5.06
CA MET A 501 -21.79 -6.80 -6.39
C MET A 501 -22.53 -5.84 -7.31
N VAL A 502 -21.80 -5.00 -8.04
CA VAL A 502 -22.35 -4.11 -9.06
C VAL A 502 -21.75 -4.46 -10.42
N THR A 503 -22.56 -4.47 -11.46
CA THR A 503 -22.12 -4.83 -12.83
C THR A 503 -22.98 -4.21 -13.90
N GLY A 504 -22.40 -3.95 -15.08
CA GLY A 504 -23.15 -3.59 -16.30
C GLY A 504 -23.81 -4.78 -17.00
N ASP A 505 -23.58 -6.00 -16.55
CA ASP A 505 -24.14 -7.20 -17.14
C ASP A 505 -25.64 -7.34 -16.84
N ARG A 506 -26.27 -8.23 -17.61
CA ARG A 506 -27.68 -8.57 -17.41
C ARG A 506 -27.92 -9.28 -16.08
N GLN A 507 -29.10 -9.09 -15.51
CA GLN A 507 -29.49 -9.67 -14.22
C GLN A 507 -29.19 -11.17 -14.05
N PRO A 508 -29.48 -12.07 -15.03
CA PRO A 508 -29.23 -13.51 -14.89
C PRO A 508 -27.74 -13.84 -14.75
N VAL A 509 -26.89 -13.16 -15.54
CA VAL A 509 -25.41 -13.33 -15.45
C VAL A 509 -24.90 -12.91 -14.09
N ALA A 510 -25.33 -11.74 -13.64
CA ALA A 510 -24.94 -11.18 -12.35
C ALA A 510 -25.38 -12.07 -11.18
N ALA A 511 -26.61 -12.54 -11.19
CA ALA A 511 -27.18 -13.41 -10.15
C ALA A 511 -26.40 -14.74 -10.03
N ARG A 512 -25.99 -15.33 -11.15
CA ARG A 512 -25.19 -16.55 -11.15
C ARG A 512 -23.82 -16.33 -10.52
N VAL A 513 -23.09 -15.31 -10.94
CA VAL A 513 -21.76 -14.99 -10.37
C VAL A 513 -21.89 -14.72 -8.87
N ALA A 514 -22.87 -13.93 -8.46
CA ALA A 514 -23.11 -13.64 -7.05
C ALA A 514 -23.37 -14.89 -6.21
N LYS A 515 -24.15 -15.83 -6.73
CA LYS A 515 -24.41 -17.13 -6.08
C LYS A 515 -23.12 -17.95 -5.97
N GLU A 516 -22.29 -17.96 -7.01
CA GLU A 516 -21.03 -18.69 -7.06
C GLU A 516 -20.04 -18.18 -5.98
N ILE A 517 -19.99 -16.87 -5.74
CA ILE A 517 -19.07 -16.24 -4.78
C ILE A 517 -19.69 -16.02 -3.39
N GLY A 518 -20.97 -16.32 -3.17
CA GLY A 518 -21.65 -16.09 -1.89
C GLY A 518 -22.00 -14.62 -1.62
N CYS A 519 -22.22 -13.81 -2.66
CA CYS A 519 -22.66 -12.42 -2.54
C CYS A 519 -24.18 -12.34 -2.50
N GLU A 520 -24.73 -11.68 -1.47
CA GLU A 520 -26.20 -11.64 -1.25
C GLU A 520 -26.91 -10.51 -2.02
N GLU A 521 -26.22 -9.41 -2.27
CA GLU A 521 -26.81 -8.21 -2.89
C GLU A 521 -26.18 -7.96 -4.26
N VAL A 522 -27.02 -7.83 -5.29
CA VAL A 522 -26.57 -7.66 -6.68
C VAL A 522 -27.31 -6.52 -7.33
N LEU A 523 -26.57 -5.60 -7.94
CA LEU A 523 -27.11 -4.57 -8.80
C LEU A 523 -26.56 -4.77 -10.22
N ALA A 524 -27.42 -5.25 -11.12
CA ALA A 524 -27.10 -5.51 -12.51
C ALA A 524 -27.47 -4.34 -13.42
N GLU A 525 -27.06 -4.39 -14.70
CA GLU A 525 -27.37 -3.41 -15.74
C GLU A 525 -26.99 -1.96 -15.36
N CYS A 526 -25.92 -1.82 -14.57
CA CYS A 526 -25.46 -0.54 -14.03
C CYS A 526 -24.64 0.26 -15.03
N LEU A 527 -25.02 1.50 -15.22
CA LEU A 527 -24.14 2.53 -15.77
C LEU A 527 -23.18 3.03 -14.68
N PRO A 528 -22.03 3.65 -15.02
CA PRO A 528 -21.09 4.18 -14.04
C PRO A 528 -21.73 5.11 -13.00
N LYS A 529 -22.70 5.92 -13.40
CA LYS A 529 -23.47 6.80 -12.51
C LYS A 529 -24.27 6.02 -11.45
N ASN A 530 -24.88 4.90 -11.84
CA ASN A 530 -25.66 4.07 -10.91
C ASN A 530 -24.78 3.44 -9.84
N LYS A 531 -23.53 3.07 -10.16
CA LYS A 531 -22.55 2.57 -9.18
C LYS A 531 -22.26 3.62 -8.09
N VAL A 532 -22.06 4.89 -8.50
CA VAL A 532 -21.83 6.02 -7.58
C VAL A 532 -23.05 6.26 -6.69
N GLU A 533 -24.25 6.25 -7.28
CA GLU A 533 -25.51 6.44 -6.55
C GLU A 533 -25.73 5.32 -5.51
N PHE A 534 -25.46 4.07 -5.87
CA PHE A 534 -25.56 2.92 -4.96
C PHE A 534 -24.62 3.04 -3.77
N VAL A 535 -23.33 3.37 -4.01
CA VAL A 535 -22.35 3.61 -2.95
C VAL A 535 -22.81 4.74 -2.03
N SER A 536 -23.26 5.86 -2.59
CA SER A 536 -23.75 7.01 -1.83
C SER A 536 -25.00 6.67 -1.00
N GLN A 537 -25.90 5.84 -1.54
CA GLN A 537 -27.09 5.36 -0.84
C GLN A 537 -26.71 4.45 0.34
N MET A 538 -25.74 3.56 0.19
CA MET A 538 -25.26 2.74 1.30
C MET A 538 -24.64 3.60 2.41
N ARG A 539 -23.84 4.61 2.04
CA ARG A 539 -23.26 5.56 3.01
C ARG A 539 -24.34 6.35 3.76
N SER A 540 -25.38 6.81 3.06
CA SER A 540 -26.50 7.53 3.69
C SER A 540 -27.30 6.67 4.69
N ARG A 541 -27.30 5.33 4.49
CA ARG A 541 -27.85 4.33 5.43
C ARG A 541 -26.94 4.07 6.64
N GLY A 542 -25.80 4.76 6.76
CA GLY A 542 -24.88 4.65 7.88
C GLY A 542 -23.81 3.57 7.74
N TYR A 543 -23.66 2.96 6.58
CA TYR A 543 -22.55 2.04 6.31
C TYR A 543 -21.25 2.80 6.02
N ARG A 544 -20.14 2.19 6.43
CA ARG A 544 -18.80 2.58 5.99
C ARG A 544 -18.41 1.69 4.82
N VAL A 545 -18.38 2.27 3.64
CA VAL A 545 -18.33 1.54 2.38
C VAL A 545 -16.92 1.54 1.80
N ALA A 546 -16.37 0.34 1.54
CA ALA A 546 -15.25 0.15 0.64
C ALA A 546 -15.78 -0.24 -0.74
N PHE A 547 -15.39 0.50 -1.78
CA PHE A 547 -15.61 0.11 -3.17
C PHE A 547 -14.35 -0.52 -3.73
N VAL A 548 -14.49 -1.68 -4.38
CA VAL A 548 -13.39 -2.44 -5.01
C VAL A 548 -13.63 -2.54 -6.50
N GLY A 549 -12.68 -2.09 -7.32
CA GLY A 549 -12.79 -2.08 -8.77
C GLY A 549 -11.42 -2.07 -9.46
N ASP A 550 -11.40 -2.09 -10.80
CA ASP A 550 -10.18 -2.05 -11.61
C ASP A 550 -9.54 -0.66 -11.73
N GLY A 551 -10.24 0.38 -11.31
CA GLY A 551 -9.78 1.77 -11.29
C GLY A 551 -9.84 2.53 -12.60
N VAL A 552 -10.07 1.86 -13.72
CA VAL A 552 -10.13 2.53 -15.03
C VAL A 552 -11.56 3.05 -15.30
N ASN A 553 -12.54 2.16 -15.22
CA ASN A 553 -13.95 2.49 -15.46
C ASN A 553 -14.66 2.95 -14.18
N ASP A 554 -14.14 2.58 -13.02
CA ASP A 554 -14.78 2.73 -11.72
C ASP A 554 -14.22 3.89 -10.89
N ALA A 555 -13.33 4.73 -11.45
CA ALA A 555 -12.74 5.86 -10.75
C ALA A 555 -13.74 6.74 -9.99
N PRO A 556 -14.93 7.09 -10.54
CA PRO A 556 -15.94 7.84 -9.81
C PRO A 556 -16.54 7.07 -8.63
N ALA A 557 -16.73 5.75 -8.77
CA ALA A 557 -17.27 4.90 -7.71
C ALA A 557 -16.25 4.65 -6.60
N LEU A 558 -14.96 4.47 -6.94
CA LEU A 558 -13.84 4.42 -6.00
C LEU A 558 -13.77 5.68 -5.14
N ALA A 559 -13.92 6.85 -5.76
CA ALA A 559 -13.92 8.14 -5.06
C ALA A 559 -15.18 8.39 -4.20
N ALA A 560 -16.32 7.77 -4.55
CA ALA A 560 -17.57 7.91 -3.82
C ALA A 560 -17.62 7.11 -2.52
N GLY A 561 -16.84 6.03 -2.41
CA GLY A 561 -16.71 5.22 -1.19
C GLY A 561 -16.07 5.99 -0.03
N ASP A 562 -16.23 5.51 1.21
CA ASP A 562 -15.37 5.95 2.30
C ASP A 562 -13.93 5.48 2.04
N MET A 563 -13.77 4.36 1.35
CA MET A 563 -12.51 3.79 0.89
C MET A 563 -12.65 3.26 -0.53
N GLY A 564 -11.80 3.70 -1.44
CA GLY A 564 -11.67 3.12 -2.77
C GLY A 564 -10.46 2.20 -2.84
N ILE A 565 -10.65 0.96 -3.29
CA ILE A 565 -9.58 -0.03 -3.43
C ILE A 565 -9.47 -0.42 -4.91
N ALA A 566 -8.35 -0.07 -5.53
CA ALA A 566 -8.09 -0.45 -6.92
C ALA A 566 -7.34 -1.77 -6.98
N MET A 567 -7.80 -2.68 -7.83
CA MET A 567 -7.17 -3.97 -8.13
C MET A 567 -6.20 -3.85 -9.30
N GLY A 568 -5.11 -4.63 -9.29
CA GLY A 568 -4.18 -4.72 -10.42
C GLY A 568 -3.52 -3.40 -10.80
N ALA A 569 -3.24 -2.55 -9.82
CA ALA A 569 -2.77 -1.19 -10.03
C ALA A 569 -1.35 -1.10 -10.62
N ALA A 570 -0.60 -2.21 -10.71
CA ALA A 570 0.78 -2.21 -11.19
C ALA A 570 0.98 -1.59 -12.59
N GLY A 571 -0.04 -1.66 -13.46
CA GLY A 571 -0.01 -1.09 -14.81
C GLY A 571 -0.89 0.14 -15.02
N SER A 572 -1.69 0.55 -14.04
CA SER A 572 -2.72 1.59 -14.21
C SER A 572 -2.50 2.81 -13.34
N GLU A 573 -2.04 3.90 -13.96
CA GLU A 573 -1.90 5.20 -13.30
C GLU A 573 -3.23 5.76 -12.81
N VAL A 574 -4.28 5.60 -13.61
CA VAL A 574 -5.64 6.06 -13.27
C VAL A 574 -6.16 5.34 -12.03
N ALA A 575 -5.94 4.02 -11.93
CA ALA A 575 -6.31 3.22 -10.77
C ALA A 575 -5.57 3.70 -9.51
N ILE A 576 -4.25 3.89 -9.62
CA ILE A 576 -3.43 4.39 -8.52
C ILE A 576 -3.93 5.76 -8.06
N HIS A 577 -4.24 6.70 -8.97
CA HIS A 577 -4.68 8.04 -8.57
C HIS A 577 -6.09 8.10 -7.98
N SER A 578 -7.01 7.27 -8.45
CA SER A 578 -8.43 7.34 -8.07
C SER A 578 -8.76 6.63 -6.76
N ALA A 579 -7.97 5.65 -6.37
CA ALA A 579 -8.20 4.86 -5.15
C ALA A 579 -7.48 5.43 -3.93
N THR A 580 -7.98 5.15 -2.73
CA THR A 580 -7.29 5.42 -1.45
C THR A 580 -6.28 4.32 -1.12
N ILE A 581 -6.57 3.09 -1.57
CA ILE A 581 -5.69 1.92 -1.45
C ILE A 581 -5.54 1.29 -2.84
N ALA A 582 -4.33 0.92 -3.22
CA ALA A 582 -4.06 0.24 -4.47
C ALA A 582 -3.43 -1.14 -4.19
N LEU A 583 -4.03 -2.19 -4.75
CA LEU A 583 -3.46 -3.52 -4.75
C LEU A 583 -2.62 -3.68 -6.02
N MET A 584 -1.33 -3.95 -5.85
CA MET A 584 -0.40 -4.06 -6.98
C MET A 584 -0.65 -5.32 -7.80
N ASN A 585 -1.22 -6.35 -7.20
CA ASN A 585 -1.65 -7.57 -7.85
C ASN A 585 -3.18 -7.68 -7.86
N ASN A 586 -3.67 -8.72 -8.54
CA ASN A 586 -5.10 -9.01 -8.66
C ASN A 586 -5.61 -10.05 -7.61
N ASP A 587 -4.89 -10.27 -6.50
CA ASP A 587 -5.24 -11.27 -5.49
C ASP A 587 -6.24 -10.71 -4.47
N LEU A 588 -7.47 -11.22 -4.51
CA LEU A 588 -8.55 -10.82 -3.59
C LEU A 588 -8.28 -11.18 -2.13
N LYS A 589 -7.37 -12.14 -1.83
CA LYS A 589 -6.98 -12.49 -0.46
C LYS A 589 -6.36 -11.32 0.30
N ARG A 590 -5.84 -10.32 -0.43
CA ARG A 590 -5.29 -9.10 0.16
C ARG A 590 -6.34 -8.25 0.88
N LEU A 591 -7.62 -8.33 0.51
CA LEU A 591 -8.70 -7.59 1.14
C LEU A 591 -9.01 -8.07 2.57
N PRO A 592 -9.27 -9.37 2.83
CA PRO A 592 -9.40 -9.86 4.20
C PRO A 592 -8.16 -9.58 5.06
N PHE A 593 -6.96 -9.71 4.47
CA PHE A 593 -5.72 -9.39 5.17
C PHE A 593 -5.66 -7.91 5.57
N LEU A 594 -5.98 -6.98 4.67
CA LEU A 594 -6.04 -5.54 4.94
C LEU A 594 -6.96 -5.23 6.13
N VAL A 595 -8.17 -5.79 6.13
CA VAL A 595 -9.15 -5.60 7.21
C VAL A 595 -8.64 -6.19 8.53
N LYS A 596 -8.05 -7.40 8.51
CA LYS A 596 -7.45 -8.06 9.68
C LYS A 596 -6.30 -7.25 10.24
N LEU A 597 -5.36 -6.83 9.40
CA LEU A 597 -4.22 -6.00 9.77
C LEU A 597 -4.69 -4.70 10.43
N SER A 598 -5.64 -4.02 9.81
CA SER A 598 -6.17 -2.74 10.29
C SER A 598 -6.85 -2.89 11.67
N LYS A 599 -7.65 -3.93 11.88
CA LYS A 599 -8.27 -4.24 13.18
C LYS A 599 -7.23 -4.56 14.25
N THR A 600 -6.23 -5.35 13.89
CA THR A 600 -5.12 -5.70 14.80
C THR A 600 -4.32 -4.46 15.17
N THR A 601 -4.02 -3.60 14.18
CA THR A 601 -3.31 -2.32 14.40
C THR A 601 -4.06 -1.43 15.37
N ARG A 602 -5.37 -1.26 15.17
CA ARG A 602 -6.22 -0.50 16.09
C ARG A 602 -6.23 -1.08 17.49
N SER A 603 -6.27 -2.41 17.61
CA SER A 603 -6.19 -3.09 18.92
C SER A 603 -4.86 -2.82 19.61
N VAL A 604 -3.74 -2.90 18.87
CA VAL A 604 -2.39 -2.60 19.40
C VAL A 604 -2.29 -1.15 19.85
N ILE A 605 -2.78 -0.20 19.05
CA ILE A 605 -2.82 1.22 19.43
C ILE A 605 -3.60 1.42 20.75
N ASN A 606 -4.78 0.82 20.86
CA ASN A 606 -5.60 0.93 22.08
C ASN A 606 -4.89 0.31 23.29
N GLN A 607 -4.20 -0.83 23.13
CA GLN A 607 -3.39 -1.45 24.17
C GLN A 607 -2.25 -0.53 24.63
N ASN A 608 -1.53 0.06 23.67
CA ASN A 608 -0.42 0.97 23.93
C ASN A 608 -0.89 2.24 24.65
N ILE A 609 -2.01 2.83 24.22
CA ILE A 609 -2.61 4.00 24.86
C ILE A 609 -3.03 3.68 26.30
N LEU A 610 -3.74 2.57 26.51
CA LEU A 610 -4.16 2.15 27.85
C LEU A 610 -2.95 1.90 28.76
N PHE A 611 -1.95 1.19 28.24
CA PHE A 611 -0.70 0.96 28.97
C PHE A 611 -0.02 2.28 29.33
N GLY A 612 0.11 3.23 28.40
CA GLY A 612 0.72 4.54 28.64
C GLY A 612 0.00 5.34 29.73
N ILE A 613 -1.33 5.37 29.69
CA ILE A 613 -2.14 6.06 30.72
C ILE A 613 -1.94 5.43 32.10
N VAL A 614 -2.07 4.11 32.20
CA VAL A 614 -1.90 3.39 33.48
C VAL A 614 -0.49 3.58 34.02
N PHE A 615 0.51 3.49 33.12
CA PHE A 615 1.92 3.65 33.47
C PHE A 615 2.21 5.04 34.04
N ILE A 616 1.71 6.11 33.42
CA ILE A 616 1.87 7.49 33.91
C ILE A 616 1.18 7.67 35.28
N ILE A 617 -0.05 7.20 35.44
CA ILE A 617 -0.79 7.34 36.69
C ILE A 617 -0.08 6.60 37.84
N CYS A 618 0.34 5.35 37.59
CA CYS A 618 1.05 4.57 38.60
C CYS A 618 2.42 5.21 38.95
N GLY A 619 3.18 5.60 37.94
CA GLY A 619 4.49 6.23 38.12
C GLY A 619 4.41 7.54 38.88
N LEU A 620 3.44 8.41 38.50
CA LEU A 620 3.19 9.67 39.18
C LEU A 620 2.79 9.45 40.66
N THR A 621 1.91 8.49 40.90
CA THR A 621 1.50 8.15 42.28
C THR A 621 2.66 7.70 43.13
N LEU A 622 3.51 6.79 42.60
CA LEU A 622 4.69 6.31 43.31
C LEU A 622 5.72 7.43 43.54
N ALA A 623 5.88 8.36 42.59
CA ALA A 623 6.78 9.51 42.73
C ALA A 623 6.29 10.50 43.81
N VAL A 624 4.98 10.83 43.82
CA VAL A 624 4.37 11.70 44.82
C VAL A 624 4.49 11.10 46.24
N LEU A 625 4.29 9.78 46.37
CA LEU A 625 4.45 9.07 47.63
C LEU A 625 5.92 8.93 48.07
N GLY A 626 6.91 9.22 47.21
CA GLY A 626 8.31 9.16 47.51
C GLY A 626 8.96 7.77 47.36
N TYR A 627 8.27 6.83 46.72
CA TYR A 627 8.79 5.48 46.42
C TYR A 627 9.72 5.42 45.21
N LEU A 628 9.71 6.48 44.38
CA LEU A 628 10.58 6.58 43.20
C LEU A 628 11.66 7.64 43.42
N ASN A 629 12.91 7.24 43.19
CA ASN A 629 13.99 8.19 43.01
C ASN A 629 14.14 8.58 41.51
N PRO A 630 14.82 9.70 41.17
CA PRO A 630 14.91 10.19 39.80
C PRO A 630 15.54 9.19 38.80
N ILE A 631 16.54 8.41 39.26
CA ILE A 631 17.21 7.41 38.42
C ILE A 631 16.25 6.28 38.05
N VAL A 632 15.53 5.72 39.05
CA VAL A 632 14.53 4.67 38.78
C VAL A 632 13.40 5.21 37.92
N ALA A 633 12.98 6.47 38.11
CA ALA A 633 11.97 7.12 37.28
C ALA A 633 12.42 7.18 35.79
N ALA A 634 13.69 7.52 35.53
CA ALA A 634 14.25 7.57 34.16
C ALA A 634 14.36 6.17 33.53
N ILE A 635 14.77 5.16 34.29
CA ILE A 635 14.80 3.77 33.81
C ILE A 635 13.41 3.27 33.47
N LEU A 636 12.43 3.47 34.37
CA LEU A 636 11.04 3.07 34.16
C LEU A 636 10.44 3.77 32.93
N HIS A 637 10.71 5.06 32.77
CA HIS A 637 10.25 5.82 31.60
C HIS A 637 10.68 5.17 30.28
N ASN A 638 11.98 4.83 30.15
CA ASN A 638 12.49 4.16 28.95
C ASN A 638 11.92 2.74 28.78
N ALA A 639 11.77 1.99 29.87
CA ALA A 639 11.15 0.66 29.84
C ALA A 639 9.71 0.73 29.32
N GLY A 640 8.93 1.76 29.73
CA GLY A 640 7.59 2.00 29.21
C GLY A 640 7.55 2.26 27.71
N SER A 641 8.45 3.10 27.19
CA SER A 641 8.57 3.37 25.76
C SER A 641 8.96 2.12 24.96
N LEU A 642 9.93 1.32 25.47
CA LEU A 642 10.32 0.06 24.85
C LEU A 642 9.18 -0.95 24.77
N ILE A 643 8.36 -1.09 25.80
CA ILE A 643 7.20 -1.99 25.79
C ILE A 643 6.24 -1.63 24.66
N VAL A 644 5.94 -0.34 24.49
CA VAL A 644 5.08 0.17 23.42
C VAL A 644 5.66 -0.13 22.03
N VAL A 645 6.97 0.11 21.86
CA VAL A 645 7.69 -0.17 20.61
C VAL A 645 7.65 -1.67 20.28
N PHE A 646 7.98 -2.55 21.23
CA PHE A 646 7.94 -4.01 21.00
C PHE A 646 6.52 -4.52 20.75
N ASN A 647 5.51 -3.99 21.45
CA ASN A 647 4.12 -4.35 21.19
C ASN A 647 3.68 -3.96 19.77
N SER A 648 4.16 -2.82 19.27
CA SER A 648 3.91 -2.36 17.90
C SER A 648 4.69 -3.17 16.85
N ALA A 649 5.94 -3.53 17.13
CA ALA A 649 6.82 -4.27 16.22
C ALA A 649 6.25 -5.64 15.80
N ARG A 650 5.39 -6.27 16.61
CA ARG A 650 4.72 -7.54 16.25
C ARG A 650 3.84 -7.42 15.00
N LEU A 651 3.40 -6.19 14.66
CA LEU A 651 2.60 -5.95 13.45
C LEU A 651 3.43 -6.14 12.17
N VAL A 652 4.73 -5.94 12.22
CA VAL A 652 5.63 -6.13 11.06
C VAL A 652 5.56 -7.56 10.54
N ARG A 653 5.39 -8.55 11.42
CA ARG A 653 5.31 -9.98 11.06
C ARG A 653 3.94 -10.43 10.55
N GLN A 654 2.93 -9.55 10.55
CA GLN A 654 1.62 -9.91 10.01
C GLN A 654 1.75 -10.17 8.50
N GLY A 655 1.18 -11.30 8.06
CA GLY A 655 1.18 -11.68 6.65
C GLY A 655 2.41 -12.47 6.16
N GLU A 656 3.38 -12.79 7.01
CA GLU A 656 4.51 -13.66 6.64
C GLU A 656 4.04 -15.01 6.09
N GLU A 657 2.92 -15.54 6.59
CA GLU A 657 2.30 -16.78 6.09
C GLU A 657 1.82 -16.66 4.63
N MET A 658 1.53 -15.45 4.16
CA MET A 658 1.09 -15.19 2.78
C MET A 658 2.26 -15.00 1.81
N GLU A 659 3.47 -14.78 2.31
CA GLU A 659 4.71 -14.71 1.52
C GLU A 659 5.23 -16.11 1.17
N HIS A 660 5.01 -17.07 2.07
CA HIS A 660 5.35 -18.46 1.85
C HIS A 660 4.18 -19.19 1.19
N TYR A 661 4.04 -19.04 -0.12
CA TYR A 661 3.29 -20.03 -0.89
C TYR A 661 4.11 -21.31 -0.84
N GLU A 662 3.59 -22.33 -0.16
CA GLU A 662 4.21 -23.65 -0.12
C GLU A 662 4.44 -24.09 -1.57
N LEU A 663 5.71 -24.19 -1.96
CA LEU A 663 6.08 -25.02 -3.11
C LEU A 663 5.42 -26.37 -2.87
N PRO A 664 4.61 -26.92 -3.81
CA PRO A 664 4.08 -28.27 -3.67
C PRO A 664 5.26 -29.14 -3.33
N GLN A 665 5.21 -29.81 -2.17
CA GLN A 665 6.34 -30.60 -1.69
C GLN A 665 6.74 -31.53 -2.82
N ALA A 666 8.04 -31.63 -3.10
CA ALA A 666 8.58 -32.42 -4.21
C ALA A 666 8.05 -33.85 -4.22
N ASN A 667 7.56 -34.37 -3.08
CA ASN A 667 6.86 -35.64 -2.91
C ASN A 667 5.49 -35.70 -3.60
N GLN A 668 4.73 -34.61 -3.72
CA GLN A 668 3.45 -34.61 -4.45
C GLN A 668 3.65 -34.63 -5.97
N MET A 669 4.75 -34.04 -6.45
CA MET A 669 5.09 -34.15 -7.88
C MET A 669 5.59 -35.57 -8.26
N GLN A 670 6.17 -36.33 -7.34
CA GLN A 670 6.51 -37.73 -7.56
C GLN A 670 5.28 -38.63 -7.56
N GLU A 671 4.29 -38.36 -6.72
CA GLU A 671 3.03 -39.14 -6.71
C GLU A 671 2.18 -38.90 -7.97
N ILE A 672 2.15 -37.68 -8.50
CA ILE A 672 1.45 -37.36 -9.76
C ILE A 672 2.16 -38.02 -10.96
N ARG A 673 3.51 -38.12 -10.93
CA ARG A 673 4.28 -38.81 -11.97
C ARG A 673 4.23 -40.35 -11.88
N SER A 674 3.84 -40.91 -10.74
CA SER A 674 3.76 -42.35 -10.51
C SER A 674 2.36 -42.94 -10.74
N GLN A 675 1.34 -42.13 -11.03
CA GLN A 675 0.04 -42.65 -11.45
C GLN A 675 0.12 -43.09 -12.91
N PRO A 676 -0.18 -44.37 -13.23
CA PRO A 676 -0.21 -44.83 -14.61
C PRO A 676 -1.30 -44.08 -15.35
N SER A 677 -0.94 -43.53 -16.53
CA SER A 677 -1.86 -42.90 -17.48
C SER A 677 -3.06 -43.86 -17.69
N PRO A 678 -4.32 -43.38 -17.56
CA PRO A 678 -5.45 -44.22 -17.90
C PRO A 678 -5.33 -44.62 -19.37
N ALA A 679 -5.28 -45.89 -19.62
CA ALA A 679 -5.29 -46.45 -20.95
C ALA A 679 -6.56 -46.00 -21.67
N ILE A 680 -6.35 -45.46 -22.87
CA ILE A 680 -7.38 -44.96 -23.82
C ILE A 680 -8.28 -46.12 -24.25
#